data_cf7bd366753623e600c039c4cfedb291
#
_entry.id   cf7bd366753623e600c039c4cfedb291
#
_cell.length_a   1.000
_cell.length_b   1.000
_cell.length_c   1.000
_cell.angle_alpha   90.00
_cell.angle_beta   90.00
_cell.angle_gamma   90.00
#
_symmetry.space_group_name_H-M   'P 1'
#
loop_
_entity.id
_entity.type
_entity.pdbx_description
1 polymer ?
#
loop_
_entity_poly.entity_id
_entity_poly.type
_entity_poly.pdbx_seq_one_letter_code
_entity_poly.pdbx_strand_id
1 'polypeptide(L)'
;MSDEKRIDEILNAIKKIKESKLPITAYFEQNSVPFSRVQYYRYCKILQKSGEGGLHDKRKNGNYTKLTENIKDFVVSTVKDDRSTSSSQLQGKILKEFSVKISVSSLNAFRASVSLTRLSTPKEDKYKRQKCGGGTILTSLAFFTHIVDIYTKTILDRVNEIRQSPLFEQNEHIGEDHPDIRSRGKFTTEYNQLKSVRENRFKSIDEKIQWKNFSSMNIFKMSEETISRYNLALLCLPLVTSNGKTNRVNRVKGNDLAFLCGFNYKDASLNRYIAELKYLKISDQLINAIAKFWMDFWRDESEEETHFVCYYIDGNTKALWSSNRCYKGKVTMLGRVMNCLESVFIHDGKGHPLYFQTFQGHADLGKEALNMLTKLTKISDDPSAHVHVKRILVMDGGGNGVKTLRAFNDSDEYFITILDDNQIKTRKFKHNRGETRFKHGDAELVDCQIELLDSSEKDYIYECRAVVVKWDSGRKSVLVTNIPHDLLDASEVTKKYFDRWPMQEKQFRDAKSGVNIHRIVGYGKKIENYDRMDEKHSKLCKAITQLKSKLKVPLMGIEAIEEQLIDLYQQERTLRERSEIVEGKRILDEIYSTELRHCEARINKCLRQQKSIEKEHKDDFKILKKYLKEETRIRDKDKVYRIDIELDQIMTCFKMTFINLCSMFLTKCMDHERFELQTLFESIFQLDGEAFVSEGEKTIELEMNPKDPELMHKLNKGLRILSTMDIHDLDDHLIKFNTQ
;
A
#
# COMPACT_ATOMS: atom_id res chain seq x y z
N MET A 1 16.98 -2.50 -43.08
CA MET A 1 17.55 -1.56 -44.06
C MET A 1 18.98 -1.31 -43.67
N SER A 2 19.98 -1.47 -44.57
CA SER A 2 21.37 -1.13 -44.25
C SER A 2 21.51 0.37 -43.97
N ASP A 3 22.46 0.76 -43.10
CA ASP A 3 22.66 2.17 -42.75
C ASP A 3 23.01 3.02 -43.98
N GLU A 4 23.72 2.44 -44.94
CA GLU A 4 24.02 3.05 -46.22
C GLU A 4 22.76 3.35 -47.05
N LYS A 5 21.86 2.40 -47.19
CA LYS A 5 20.59 2.58 -47.90
C LYS A 5 19.73 3.70 -47.28
N ARG A 6 19.76 3.81 -45.99
CA ARG A 6 19.06 4.88 -45.24
C ARG A 6 19.71 6.25 -45.48
N ILE A 7 21.03 6.30 -45.55
CA ILE A 7 21.77 7.55 -45.80
C ILE A 7 21.51 8.03 -47.22
N ASP A 8 21.56 7.12 -48.21
CA ASP A 8 21.25 7.41 -49.60
C ASP A 8 19.82 7.94 -49.75
N GLU A 9 18.84 7.36 -49.08
CA GLU A 9 17.46 7.87 -49.08
C GLU A 9 17.38 9.28 -48.50
N ILE A 10 18.11 9.57 -47.44
CA ILE A 10 18.15 10.89 -46.80
C ILE A 10 18.80 11.92 -47.75
N LEU A 11 19.94 11.56 -48.34
CA LEU A 11 20.65 12.44 -49.28
C LEU A 11 19.84 12.73 -50.51
N ASN A 12 19.22 11.73 -51.14
CA ASN A 12 18.36 11.86 -52.29
C ASN A 12 17.13 12.73 -51.99
N ALA A 13 16.52 12.54 -50.80
CA ALA A 13 15.38 13.36 -50.39
C ALA A 13 15.80 14.84 -50.19
N ILE A 14 16.94 15.10 -49.53
CA ILE A 14 17.45 16.46 -49.34
C ILE A 14 17.78 17.13 -50.69
N LYS A 15 18.36 16.37 -51.62
CA LYS A 15 18.67 16.85 -52.97
C LYS A 15 17.37 17.25 -53.74
N LYS A 16 16.36 16.38 -53.71
CA LYS A 16 15.06 16.67 -54.36
C LYS A 16 14.38 17.89 -53.73
N ILE A 17 14.44 18.07 -52.41
CA ILE A 17 13.87 19.25 -51.73
C ILE A 17 14.57 20.52 -52.20
N LYS A 18 15.91 20.52 -52.32
CA LYS A 18 16.69 21.70 -52.79
C LYS A 18 16.47 22.02 -54.27
N GLU A 19 16.31 21.02 -55.12
CA GLU A 19 16.10 21.17 -56.57
C GLU A 19 14.66 21.63 -56.92
N SER A 20 13.70 21.35 -56.06
CA SER A 20 12.26 21.65 -56.29
C SER A 20 11.93 23.14 -56.36
N LYS A 21 12.80 24.03 -55.88
CA LYS A 21 12.56 25.48 -55.73
C LYS A 21 11.27 25.85 -54.98
N LEU A 22 10.57 24.87 -54.40
CA LEU A 22 9.39 25.10 -53.57
C LEU A 22 9.81 25.50 -52.17
N PRO A 23 9.01 26.29 -51.46
CA PRO A 23 9.18 26.47 -50.03
C PRO A 23 9.18 25.11 -49.32
N ILE A 24 10.10 24.90 -48.40
CA ILE A 24 10.29 23.61 -47.72
C ILE A 24 8.98 23.06 -47.13
N THR A 25 8.15 23.94 -46.60
CA THR A 25 6.84 23.60 -46.04
C THR A 25 5.92 23.00 -47.08
N ALA A 26 5.78 23.69 -48.23
CA ALA A 26 4.95 23.26 -49.36
C ALA A 26 5.44 21.93 -49.95
N TYR A 27 6.77 21.71 -50.02
CA TYR A 27 7.31 20.45 -50.51
C TYR A 27 6.91 19.26 -49.59
N PHE A 28 6.96 19.42 -48.28
CA PHE A 28 6.58 18.38 -47.33
C PHE A 28 5.08 18.09 -47.28
N GLU A 29 4.25 19.06 -47.70
CA GLU A 29 2.79 18.87 -47.82
C GLU A 29 2.39 18.14 -49.11
N GLN A 30 3.14 18.36 -50.18
CA GLN A 30 2.84 17.82 -51.51
C GLN A 30 3.53 16.50 -51.80
N ASN A 31 4.59 16.14 -51.06
CA ASN A 31 5.42 14.97 -51.33
C ASN A 31 5.61 14.10 -50.08
N SER A 32 5.59 12.78 -50.28
CA SER A 32 5.96 11.84 -49.22
C SER A 32 7.48 11.86 -49.03
N VAL A 33 7.93 12.31 -47.88
CA VAL A 33 9.35 12.39 -47.51
C VAL A 33 9.62 11.40 -46.36
N PRO A 34 10.74 10.61 -46.37
CA PRO A 34 11.01 9.57 -45.41
C PRO A 34 11.37 10.09 -43.99
N PHE A 35 11.34 11.39 -43.76
CA PHE A 35 11.64 12.03 -42.47
C PHE A 35 10.85 13.33 -42.31
N SER A 36 10.75 13.80 -41.05
CA SER A 36 10.01 15.03 -40.73
C SER A 36 10.76 16.31 -41.13
N ARG A 37 10.04 17.43 -41.27
CA ARG A 37 10.63 18.75 -41.56
C ARG A 37 11.68 19.15 -40.50
N VAL A 38 11.47 18.82 -39.23
CA VAL A 38 12.45 19.10 -38.20
C VAL A 38 13.73 18.28 -38.41
N GLN A 39 13.59 17.03 -38.85
CA GLN A 39 14.73 16.18 -39.18
C GLN A 39 15.49 16.69 -40.42
N TYR A 40 14.80 17.27 -41.41
CA TYR A 40 15.43 17.92 -42.56
C TYR A 40 16.44 18.98 -42.15
N TYR A 41 16.04 19.95 -41.31
CA TYR A 41 16.95 20.98 -40.84
C TYR A 41 18.10 20.39 -40.01
N ARG A 42 17.84 19.37 -39.25
CA ARG A 42 18.87 18.66 -38.46
C ARG A 42 19.88 17.97 -39.40
N TYR A 43 19.42 17.30 -40.44
CA TYR A 43 20.29 16.64 -41.43
C TYR A 43 21.09 17.65 -42.25
N CYS A 44 20.49 18.75 -42.69
CA CYS A 44 21.20 19.83 -43.36
C CYS A 44 22.33 20.42 -42.48
N LYS A 45 22.07 20.64 -41.21
CA LYS A 45 23.08 21.13 -40.26
C LYS A 45 24.21 20.13 -40.01
N ILE A 46 23.88 18.82 -39.98
CA ILE A 46 24.89 17.75 -39.85
C ILE A 46 25.75 17.68 -41.10
N LEU A 47 25.14 17.73 -42.29
CA LEU A 47 25.85 17.74 -43.56
C LEU A 47 26.79 18.94 -43.74
N GLN A 48 26.37 20.13 -43.31
CA GLN A 48 27.23 21.32 -43.31
C GLN A 48 28.43 21.19 -42.35
N LYS A 49 28.22 20.57 -41.18
CA LYS A 49 29.24 20.49 -40.10
C LYS A 49 30.20 19.30 -40.25
N SER A 50 29.73 18.18 -40.75
CA SER A 50 30.46 16.90 -40.67
C SER A 50 30.37 16.07 -41.96
N GLY A 51 29.85 16.64 -43.06
CA GLY A 51 29.66 15.92 -44.31
C GLY A 51 28.72 14.71 -44.22
N GLU A 52 28.72 13.85 -45.23
CA GLU A 52 27.92 12.62 -45.27
C GLU A 52 28.24 11.64 -44.15
N GLY A 53 29.50 11.58 -43.74
CA GLY A 53 29.93 10.77 -42.60
C GLY A 53 29.24 11.12 -41.25
N GLY A 54 28.66 12.32 -41.16
CA GLY A 54 27.88 12.75 -39.98
C GLY A 54 26.50 12.11 -39.86
N LEU A 55 25.97 11.57 -40.98
CA LEU A 55 24.64 10.95 -41.05
C LEU A 55 24.64 9.47 -40.61
N HIS A 56 25.81 8.83 -40.50
CA HIS A 56 25.92 7.48 -39.98
C HIS A 56 25.40 7.40 -38.56
N ASP A 57 24.65 6.32 -38.25
CA ASP A 57 24.12 6.10 -36.91
C ASP A 57 25.25 5.78 -35.95
N LYS A 58 25.74 6.81 -35.27
CA LYS A 58 26.78 6.70 -34.24
C LYS A 58 26.41 5.83 -33.07
N ARG A 59 25.10 5.47 -32.94
CA ARG A 59 24.65 4.57 -31.88
C ARG A 59 25.11 3.13 -32.12
N LYS A 60 25.28 2.69 -33.37
CA LYS A 60 25.80 1.36 -33.67
C LYS A 60 27.30 1.21 -33.38
N ASN A 61 28.08 2.30 -33.45
CA ASN A 61 29.53 2.25 -33.28
C ASN A 61 30.08 2.91 -32.02
N GLY A 62 29.25 3.50 -31.17
CA GLY A 62 29.86 4.47 -30.26
C GLY A 62 29.87 4.15 -28.78
N ASN A 63 28.80 3.71 -28.18
CA ASN A 63 28.74 3.67 -26.71
C ASN A 63 28.66 2.24 -26.11
N TYR A 64 28.17 1.25 -26.85
CA TYR A 64 28.08 -0.12 -26.36
C TYR A 64 29.45 -0.84 -26.34
N THR A 65 30.39 -0.43 -27.18
CA THR A 65 31.75 -0.99 -27.23
C THR A 65 32.67 -0.47 -26.12
N LYS A 66 32.32 0.60 -25.42
CA LYS A 66 33.15 1.14 -24.33
C LYS A 66 33.06 0.31 -23.04
N LEU A 67 31.94 -0.36 -22.80
CA LEU A 67 31.76 -1.30 -21.69
C LEU A 67 32.13 -2.72 -22.15
N THR A 68 33.44 -2.96 -22.37
CA THR A 68 33.95 -4.28 -22.68
C THR A 68 33.78 -5.24 -21.50
N GLU A 69 33.84 -6.55 -21.73
CA GLU A 69 33.70 -7.56 -20.64
C GLU A 69 34.73 -7.31 -19.54
N ASN A 70 35.98 -7.04 -19.88
CA ASN A 70 37.03 -6.75 -18.87
C ASN A 70 36.68 -5.54 -17.99
N ILE A 71 36.03 -4.50 -18.56
CA ILE A 71 35.59 -3.33 -17.79
C ILE A 71 34.35 -3.69 -16.93
N LYS A 72 33.46 -4.54 -17.42
CA LYS A 72 32.32 -5.03 -16.65
C LYS A 72 32.78 -5.85 -15.45
N ASP A 73 33.72 -6.76 -15.65
CA ASP A 73 34.29 -7.58 -14.59
C ASP A 73 35.01 -6.71 -13.55
N PHE A 74 35.77 -5.72 -14.00
CA PHE A 74 36.42 -4.74 -13.11
C PHE A 74 35.38 -3.94 -12.30
N VAL A 75 34.28 -3.51 -12.91
CA VAL A 75 33.20 -2.82 -12.19
C VAL A 75 32.54 -3.75 -11.17
N VAL A 76 32.28 -5.00 -11.55
CA VAL A 76 31.67 -6.00 -10.66
C VAL A 76 32.56 -6.30 -9.47
N SER A 77 33.86 -6.57 -9.68
CA SER A 77 34.83 -6.85 -8.59
C SER A 77 34.96 -5.62 -7.67
N THR A 78 35.23 -4.43 -8.23
CA THR A 78 35.41 -3.21 -7.44
C THR A 78 34.15 -2.86 -6.62
N VAL A 79 32.95 -3.13 -7.14
CA VAL A 79 31.71 -2.86 -6.41
C VAL A 79 31.38 -3.96 -5.42
N LYS A 80 31.78 -5.20 -5.64
CA LYS A 80 31.66 -6.26 -4.64
C LYS A 80 32.58 -6.01 -3.45
N ASP A 81 33.80 -5.54 -3.71
CA ASP A 81 34.77 -5.19 -2.65
C ASP A 81 34.34 -3.97 -1.85
N ASP A 82 33.73 -2.99 -2.52
CA ASP A 82 33.20 -1.79 -1.85
C ASP A 82 31.91 -1.29 -2.53
N ARG A 83 30.77 -1.67 -1.97
CA ARG A 83 29.44 -1.28 -2.44
C ARG A 83 29.15 0.22 -2.32
N SER A 84 29.92 0.96 -1.49
CA SER A 84 29.78 2.40 -1.32
C SER A 84 30.39 3.20 -2.48
N THR A 85 31.25 2.59 -3.29
CA THR A 85 31.91 3.24 -4.43
C THR A 85 30.89 3.84 -5.38
N SER A 86 30.96 5.15 -5.59
CA SER A 86 30.06 5.87 -6.50
C SER A 86 30.40 5.60 -7.96
N SER A 87 29.41 5.69 -8.86
CA SER A 87 29.67 5.54 -10.30
C SER A 87 30.57 6.65 -10.87
N SER A 88 30.69 7.80 -10.18
CA SER A 88 31.65 8.86 -10.50
C SER A 88 33.08 8.42 -10.12
N GLN A 89 33.24 7.78 -8.97
CA GLN A 89 34.54 7.21 -8.57
C GLN A 89 34.95 6.04 -9.47
N LEU A 90 34.00 5.16 -9.83
CA LEU A 90 34.22 4.10 -10.82
C LEU A 90 34.66 4.66 -12.18
N GLN A 91 34.04 5.74 -12.66
CA GLN A 91 34.45 6.43 -13.87
C GLN A 91 35.91 6.86 -13.80
N GLY A 92 36.34 7.42 -12.67
CA GLY A 92 37.74 7.81 -12.43
C GLY A 92 38.68 6.61 -12.41
N LYS A 93 38.33 5.51 -11.73
CA LYS A 93 39.11 4.27 -11.69
C LYS A 93 39.25 3.62 -13.09
N ILE A 94 38.15 3.54 -13.84
CA ILE A 94 38.14 3.01 -15.19
C ILE A 94 38.95 3.88 -16.15
N LEU A 95 38.87 5.19 -16.04
CA LEU A 95 39.70 6.09 -16.85
C LEU A 95 41.19 5.89 -16.58
N LYS A 96 41.57 5.67 -15.31
CA LYS A 96 42.97 5.44 -14.90
C LYS A 96 43.47 4.10 -15.39
N GLU A 97 42.68 3.03 -15.26
CA GLU A 97 43.09 1.66 -15.55
C GLU A 97 43.02 1.31 -17.05
N PHE A 98 41.91 1.72 -17.69
CA PHE A 98 41.63 1.34 -19.09
C PHE A 98 41.75 2.48 -20.07
N SER A 99 42.04 3.71 -19.62
CA SER A 99 42.10 4.92 -20.45
C SER A 99 40.77 5.20 -21.20
N VAL A 100 39.64 4.65 -20.73
CA VAL A 100 38.31 4.75 -21.37
C VAL A 100 37.39 5.60 -20.50
N LYS A 101 36.80 6.64 -21.08
CA LYS A 101 35.79 7.46 -20.41
C LYS A 101 34.38 6.90 -20.65
N ILE A 102 33.73 6.36 -19.64
CA ILE A 102 32.35 5.85 -19.64
C ILE A 102 31.44 6.85 -18.93
N SER A 103 30.21 7.04 -19.41
CA SER A 103 29.26 7.94 -18.74
C SER A 103 28.78 7.36 -17.41
N VAL A 104 28.56 8.23 -16.43
CA VAL A 104 27.99 7.84 -15.11
C VAL A 104 26.63 7.17 -15.28
N SER A 105 25.83 7.62 -16.25
CA SER A 105 24.51 7.02 -16.57
C SER A 105 24.66 5.59 -17.10
N SER A 106 25.66 5.30 -17.94
CA SER A 106 25.92 3.95 -18.45
C SER A 106 26.41 3.02 -17.33
N LEU A 107 27.24 3.51 -16.43
CA LEU A 107 27.69 2.75 -15.25
C LEU A 107 26.52 2.47 -14.29
N ASN A 108 25.65 3.43 -14.05
CA ASN A 108 24.46 3.22 -13.24
C ASN A 108 23.53 2.18 -13.87
N ALA A 109 23.31 2.24 -15.17
CA ALA A 109 22.47 1.28 -15.90
C ALA A 109 23.06 -0.14 -15.83
N PHE A 110 24.37 -0.27 -16.01
CA PHE A 110 25.06 -1.56 -15.89
C PHE A 110 25.00 -2.11 -14.46
N ARG A 111 25.30 -1.30 -13.46
CA ARG A 111 25.19 -1.71 -12.04
C ARG A 111 23.78 -2.16 -11.68
N ALA A 112 22.77 -1.49 -12.20
CA ALA A 112 21.38 -1.89 -12.01
C ALA A 112 21.08 -3.24 -12.68
N SER A 113 21.61 -3.50 -13.90
CA SER A 113 21.39 -4.75 -14.62
C SER A 113 22.02 -5.97 -13.93
N VAL A 114 23.09 -5.77 -13.15
CA VAL A 114 23.77 -6.83 -12.39
C VAL A 114 23.43 -6.79 -10.89
N SER A 115 22.37 -6.05 -10.50
CA SER A 115 21.92 -5.90 -9.11
C SER A 115 22.98 -5.35 -8.13
N LEU A 116 23.96 -4.61 -8.64
CA LEU A 116 25.05 -3.99 -7.88
C LEU A 116 24.89 -2.46 -7.79
N THR A 117 23.69 -2.00 -7.49
CA THR A 117 23.44 -0.57 -7.23
C THR A 117 24.24 -0.10 -6.01
N ARG A 118 24.65 1.17 -6.04
CA ARG A 118 25.41 1.75 -4.94
C ARG A 118 24.62 1.68 -3.64
N LEU A 119 25.23 1.10 -2.63
CA LEU A 119 24.83 1.31 -1.25
C LEU A 119 25.59 2.54 -0.74
N SER A 120 24.88 3.59 -0.41
CA SER A 120 25.53 4.70 0.26
C SER A 120 25.54 4.41 1.75
N THR A 121 26.63 3.82 2.24
CA THR A 121 26.91 3.84 3.67
C THR A 121 27.02 5.29 4.13
N PRO A 122 26.40 5.65 5.24
CA PRO A 122 26.63 6.97 5.85
C PRO A 122 28.12 7.08 6.19
N LYS A 123 28.71 8.28 6.00
CA LYS A 123 30.01 8.56 6.57
C LYS A 123 29.92 8.51 8.10
N GLU A 124 30.99 8.10 8.79
CA GLU A 124 31.05 8.01 10.26
C GLU A 124 30.49 9.26 10.96
N ASP A 125 30.77 10.46 10.43
CA ASP A 125 30.23 11.73 10.95
C ASP A 125 28.70 11.84 10.94
N LYS A 126 27.97 11.00 10.20
CA LYS A 126 26.51 11.02 10.13
C LYS A 126 25.83 10.23 11.25
N TYR A 127 26.56 9.40 11.96
CA TYR A 127 26.05 8.64 13.09
C TYR A 127 26.16 9.38 14.42
N LYS A 128 26.82 10.55 14.41
CA LYS A 128 26.97 11.36 15.62
C LYS A 128 25.62 11.94 16.02
N ARG A 129 25.20 11.67 17.25
CA ARG A 129 24.10 12.28 17.99
C ARG A 129 22.76 12.35 17.24
N GLN A 130 22.17 11.20 17.00
CA GLN A 130 20.84 11.09 16.36
C GLN A 130 19.74 11.00 17.41
N LYS A 131 18.63 11.72 17.16
CA LYS A 131 17.48 11.80 18.08
C LYS A 131 16.68 10.49 18.26
N CYS A 132 16.94 9.46 17.53
CA CYS A 132 16.29 8.17 17.64
C CYS A 132 17.31 7.06 17.88
N GLY A 133 18.41 7.39 18.57
CA GLY A 133 19.46 6.42 18.89
C GLY A 133 18.94 5.19 19.60
N GLY A 134 18.02 5.38 20.55
CA GLY A 134 17.34 4.27 21.24
C GLY A 134 16.56 3.33 20.31
N GLY A 135 16.22 3.75 19.10
CA GLY A 135 15.60 2.89 18.08
C GLY A 135 16.49 1.75 17.61
N THR A 136 17.81 1.83 17.84
CA THR A 136 18.76 0.74 17.58
C THR A 136 18.46 -0.51 18.38
N ILE A 137 17.81 -0.39 19.53
CA ILE A 137 17.33 -1.52 20.31
C ILE A 137 16.38 -2.39 19.49
N LEU A 138 15.41 -1.76 18.81
CA LEU A 138 14.45 -2.48 17.96
C LEU A 138 15.08 -3.06 16.70
N THR A 139 16.03 -2.35 16.08
CA THR A 139 16.75 -2.91 14.93
C THR A 139 17.61 -4.09 15.35
N SER A 140 18.26 -4.04 16.52
CA SER A 140 19.01 -5.19 17.06
C SER A 140 18.11 -6.40 17.28
N LEU A 141 16.93 -6.22 17.87
CA LEU A 141 15.97 -7.30 18.04
C LEU A 141 15.43 -7.83 16.69
N ALA A 142 15.26 -6.94 15.71
CA ALA A 142 14.84 -7.35 14.37
C ALA A 142 15.93 -8.20 13.67
N PHE A 143 17.21 -7.91 13.90
CA PHE A 143 18.32 -8.74 13.44
C PHE A 143 18.41 -10.05 14.19
N PHE A 144 18.34 -10.02 15.52
CA PHE A 144 18.33 -11.21 16.37
C PHE A 144 17.26 -12.22 15.97
N THR A 145 16.09 -11.74 15.64
CA THR A 145 14.94 -12.58 15.24
C THR A 145 14.97 -12.99 13.77
N HIS A 146 15.86 -12.46 12.97
CA HIS A 146 15.89 -12.65 11.50
C HIS A 146 14.57 -12.28 10.81
N ILE A 147 13.72 -11.45 11.45
CA ILE A 147 12.40 -11.12 10.92
C ILE A 147 12.48 -10.34 9.59
N VAL A 148 13.53 -9.54 9.40
CA VAL A 148 13.77 -8.80 8.15
C VAL A 148 14.00 -9.76 6.98
N ASP A 149 14.66 -10.90 7.23
CA ASP A 149 14.95 -11.92 6.22
C ASP A 149 13.65 -12.58 5.75
N ILE A 150 12.68 -12.79 6.64
CA ILE A 150 11.36 -13.33 6.30
C ILE A 150 10.63 -12.40 5.33
N TYR A 151 10.60 -11.08 5.63
CA TYR A 151 10.03 -10.10 4.70
C TYR A 151 10.74 -10.12 3.35
N THR A 152 12.06 -10.11 3.39
CA THR A 152 12.91 -10.05 2.20
C THR A 152 12.74 -11.28 1.33
N LYS A 153 12.77 -12.47 1.93
CA LYS A 153 12.55 -13.74 1.24
C LYS A 153 11.17 -13.79 0.59
N THR A 154 10.11 -13.47 1.34
CA THR A 154 8.74 -13.49 0.81
C THR A 154 8.58 -12.56 -0.40
N ILE A 155 9.19 -11.36 -0.35
CA ILE A 155 9.17 -10.41 -1.46
C ILE A 155 9.96 -10.92 -2.65
N LEU A 156 11.16 -11.47 -2.42
CA LEU A 156 12.03 -11.99 -3.48
C LEU A 156 11.41 -13.21 -4.17
N ASP A 157 10.83 -14.13 -3.41
CA ASP A 157 10.16 -15.30 -3.95
C ASP A 157 9.07 -14.87 -4.94
N ARG A 158 8.26 -13.88 -4.55
CA ARG A 158 7.22 -13.33 -5.42
C ARG A 158 7.78 -12.56 -6.63
N VAL A 159 8.83 -11.78 -6.44
CA VAL A 159 9.54 -11.09 -7.53
C VAL A 159 10.07 -12.11 -8.54
N ASN A 160 10.67 -13.20 -8.07
CA ASN A 160 11.20 -14.26 -8.94
C ASN A 160 10.09 -15.03 -9.65
N GLU A 161 8.99 -15.33 -8.96
CA GLU A 161 7.80 -15.95 -9.55
C GLU A 161 7.23 -15.10 -10.72
N ILE A 162 7.08 -13.79 -10.50
CA ILE A 162 6.61 -12.87 -11.54
C ILE A 162 7.61 -12.78 -12.69
N ARG A 163 8.92 -12.71 -12.42
CA ARG A 163 9.96 -12.70 -13.47
C ARG A 163 9.91 -13.91 -14.40
N GLN A 164 9.56 -15.08 -13.85
CA GLN A 164 9.46 -16.33 -14.60
C GLN A 164 8.11 -16.48 -15.31
N SER A 165 7.15 -15.63 -15.03
CA SER A 165 5.81 -15.70 -15.59
C SER A 165 5.65 -14.79 -16.82
N PRO A 166 4.67 -15.09 -17.70
CA PRO A 166 4.30 -14.19 -18.80
C PRO A 166 3.85 -12.79 -18.33
N LEU A 167 3.49 -12.64 -17.06
CA LEU A 167 3.08 -11.37 -16.47
C LEU A 167 4.21 -10.33 -16.47
N PHE A 168 5.47 -10.76 -16.47
CA PHE A 168 6.61 -9.85 -16.38
C PHE A 168 6.68 -8.85 -17.54
N GLU A 169 6.31 -9.27 -18.74
CA GLU A 169 6.28 -8.42 -19.94
C GLU A 169 4.89 -7.82 -20.20
N GLN A 170 3.88 -8.28 -19.50
CA GLN A 170 2.53 -7.74 -19.63
C GLN A 170 2.40 -6.42 -18.88
N ASN A 171 1.52 -5.56 -19.41
CA ASN A 171 1.14 -4.34 -18.72
C ASN A 171 0.05 -4.65 -17.69
N GLU A 172 0.27 -4.30 -16.44
CA GLU A 172 -0.77 -4.40 -15.43
C GLU A 172 -1.72 -3.20 -15.48
N HIS A 173 -2.98 -3.51 -15.30
CA HIS A 173 -4.06 -2.54 -15.25
C HIS A 173 -4.04 -1.78 -13.92
N ILE A 174 -3.78 -0.49 -13.97
CA ILE A 174 -3.77 0.38 -12.80
C ILE A 174 -5.07 1.19 -12.79
N GLY A 175 -5.89 0.99 -11.75
CA GLY A 175 -7.08 1.82 -11.53
C GLY A 175 -6.74 3.31 -11.29
N GLU A 176 -7.68 4.18 -11.55
CA GLU A 176 -7.60 5.63 -11.77
C GLU A 176 -6.93 6.55 -10.72
N ASP A 177 -6.36 6.08 -9.65
CA ASP A 177 -5.92 6.96 -8.56
C ASP A 177 -4.46 7.44 -8.67
N HIS A 178 -3.90 7.65 -9.89
CA HIS A 178 -2.61 8.30 -10.00
C HIS A 178 -2.77 9.82 -10.15
N PRO A 179 -2.24 10.63 -9.19
CA PRO A 179 -2.40 12.09 -9.20
C PRO A 179 -1.60 12.83 -10.29
N ASP A 180 -0.89 12.12 -11.16
CA ASP A 180 0.08 12.73 -12.10
C ASP A 180 -0.48 13.12 -13.47
N ILE A 181 -1.78 12.98 -13.72
CA ILE A 181 -2.39 13.58 -14.92
C ILE A 181 -2.89 14.99 -14.57
N ARG A 182 -2.02 15.86 -14.12
CA ARG A 182 -2.28 17.29 -14.16
C ARG A 182 -2.09 17.77 -15.61
N SER A 183 -3.22 18.02 -16.25
CA SER A 183 -3.32 18.62 -17.56
C SER A 183 -2.39 19.82 -17.71
N ARG A 184 -1.46 19.76 -18.64
CA ARG A 184 -0.66 20.90 -19.05
C ARG A 184 -1.54 21.84 -19.88
N GLY A 185 -1.90 23.00 -19.32
CA GLY A 185 -2.28 24.21 -20.02
C GLY A 185 -3.78 24.44 -20.30
N LYS A 186 -4.18 25.71 -20.26
CA LYS A 186 -5.55 26.24 -20.47
C LYS A 186 -6.20 25.89 -21.82
N PHE A 187 -5.42 25.48 -22.83
CA PHE A 187 -5.90 25.12 -24.17
C PHE A 187 -6.59 23.75 -24.24
N THR A 188 -6.33 22.89 -23.29
CA THR A 188 -6.96 21.58 -23.18
C THR A 188 -8.38 21.63 -22.64
N THR A 189 -8.85 22.77 -22.12
CA THR A 189 -10.12 22.82 -21.39
C THR A 189 -11.33 22.66 -22.30
N GLU A 190 -11.35 23.32 -23.48
CA GLU A 190 -12.50 23.22 -24.41
C GLU A 190 -12.49 21.90 -25.17
N TYR A 191 -11.32 21.45 -25.65
CA TYR A 191 -11.17 20.14 -26.29
C TYR A 191 -11.46 18.99 -25.29
N ASN A 192 -10.93 19.08 -24.07
CA ASN A 192 -11.21 18.08 -23.04
C ASN A 192 -12.65 18.18 -22.52
N GLN A 193 -13.28 19.33 -22.50
CA GLN A 193 -14.71 19.46 -22.21
C GLN A 193 -15.57 18.82 -23.29
N LEU A 194 -15.28 19.04 -24.59
CA LEU A 194 -15.98 18.39 -25.69
C LEU A 194 -15.72 16.87 -25.67
N LYS A 195 -14.49 16.46 -25.47
CA LYS A 195 -14.10 15.05 -25.35
C LYS A 195 -14.75 14.38 -24.13
N SER A 196 -14.77 15.05 -22.97
CA SER A 196 -15.41 14.53 -21.75
C SER A 196 -16.93 14.52 -21.86
N VAL A 197 -17.54 15.49 -22.54
CA VAL A 197 -18.98 15.49 -22.82
C VAL A 197 -19.37 14.37 -23.78
N ARG A 198 -18.53 14.08 -24.79
CA ARG A 198 -18.70 12.95 -25.70
C ARG A 198 -18.49 11.60 -25.00
N GLU A 199 -17.44 11.47 -24.23
CA GLU A 199 -17.13 10.26 -23.45
C GLU A 199 -18.18 10.00 -22.37
N ASN A 200 -18.69 11.03 -21.71
CA ASN A 200 -19.75 10.92 -20.71
C ASN A 200 -21.15 10.66 -21.32
N ARG A 201 -21.37 10.90 -22.61
CA ARG A 201 -22.64 10.55 -23.29
C ARG A 201 -22.75 9.07 -23.60
N PHE A 202 -21.63 8.37 -23.89
CA PHE A 202 -21.65 7.06 -24.55
C PHE A 202 -20.81 5.98 -23.90
N LYS A 203 -19.94 6.32 -22.96
CA LYS A 203 -19.09 5.32 -22.28
C LYS A 203 -19.42 5.26 -20.80
N SER A 204 -19.53 4.05 -20.32
CA SER A 204 -19.44 3.77 -18.89
C SER A 204 -18.08 4.27 -18.38
N ILE A 205 -18.05 4.76 -17.14
CA ILE A 205 -16.89 5.39 -16.48
C ILE A 205 -15.70 4.41 -16.32
N ASP A 206 -15.75 3.24 -16.94
CA ASP A 206 -14.87 2.10 -16.64
C ASP A 206 -13.52 2.09 -17.37
N GLU A 207 -13.15 3.12 -18.14
CA GLU A 207 -11.95 3.01 -18.97
C GLU A 207 -10.98 4.21 -18.92
N LYS A 208 -10.59 4.63 -17.74
CA LYS A 208 -9.27 5.28 -17.58
C LYS A 208 -8.28 4.31 -16.94
N ILE A 209 -7.90 3.34 -17.75
CA ILE A 209 -7.00 2.28 -17.38
C ILE A 209 -5.59 2.74 -17.72
N GLN A 210 -4.74 2.89 -16.73
CA GLN A 210 -3.31 3.03 -16.95
C GLN A 210 -2.65 1.65 -16.89
N TRP A 211 -1.83 1.35 -17.87
CA TRP A 211 -1.04 0.13 -17.92
C TRP A 211 0.35 0.38 -17.35
N LYS A 212 0.80 -0.44 -16.43
CA LYS A 212 2.16 -0.42 -15.92
C LYS A 212 2.85 -1.74 -16.22
N ASN A 213 4.02 -1.66 -16.81
CA ASN A 213 4.84 -2.83 -17.10
C ASN A 213 5.66 -3.20 -15.85
N PHE A 214 5.56 -4.42 -15.37
CA PHE A 214 6.34 -4.94 -14.25
C PHE A 214 7.85 -4.78 -14.45
N SER A 215 8.36 -5.05 -15.66
CA SER A 215 9.79 -4.90 -15.97
C SER A 215 10.32 -3.46 -15.79
N SER A 216 9.43 -2.45 -15.78
CA SER A 216 9.78 -1.05 -15.55
C SER A 216 9.89 -0.68 -14.06
N MET A 217 9.38 -1.51 -13.15
CA MET A 217 9.41 -1.25 -11.71
C MET A 217 10.81 -1.46 -11.14
N ASN A 218 11.19 -0.62 -10.17
CA ASN A 218 12.53 -0.71 -9.57
C ASN A 218 12.70 -1.94 -8.69
N ILE A 219 11.65 -2.43 -8.04
CA ILE A 219 11.71 -3.60 -7.16
C ILE A 219 12.28 -4.82 -7.88
N PHE A 220 12.02 -4.96 -9.19
CA PHE A 220 12.60 -6.03 -10.01
C PHE A 220 14.08 -5.83 -10.34
N LYS A 221 14.66 -4.67 -10.00
CA LYS A 221 16.07 -4.32 -10.25
C LYS A 221 16.89 -4.21 -8.97
N MET A 222 16.24 -4.42 -7.82
CA MET A 222 16.89 -4.33 -6.52
C MET A 222 17.59 -5.63 -6.18
N SER A 223 18.72 -5.51 -5.48
CA SER A 223 19.37 -6.65 -4.83
C SER A 223 18.62 -7.03 -3.56
N GLU A 224 18.83 -8.25 -3.09
CA GLU A 224 18.32 -8.75 -1.81
C GLU A 224 18.66 -7.80 -0.67
N GLU A 225 19.92 -7.41 -0.54
CA GLU A 225 20.40 -6.47 0.46
C GLU A 225 19.66 -5.12 0.39
N THR A 226 19.38 -4.61 -0.81
CA THR A 226 18.62 -3.37 -0.97
C THR A 226 17.19 -3.54 -0.47
N ILE A 227 16.54 -4.66 -0.76
CA ILE A 227 15.20 -4.98 -0.29
C ILE A 227 15.17 -5.12 1.23
N SER A 228 16.16 -5.82 1.83
CA SER A 228 16.32 -5.97 3.28
C SER A 228 16.41 -4.61 3.97
N ARG A 229 17.24 -3.68 3.45
CA ARG A 229 17.37 -2.34 3.99
C ARG A 229 16.10 -1.51 3.88
N TYR A 230 15.34 -1.63 2.78
CA TYR A 230 14.04 -0.98 2.68
C TYR A 230 13.01 -1.60 3.62
N ASN A 231 13.01 -2.91 3.81
CA ASN A 231 12.14 -3.59 4.78
C ASN A 231 12.45 -3.12 6.21
N LEU A 232 13.73 -3.07 6.57
CA LEU A 232 14.16 -2.50 7.86
C LEU A 232 13.72 -1.05 8.00
N ALA A 233 13.82 -0.23 6.93
CA ALA A 233 13.36 1.14 6.94
C ALA A 233 11.83 1.25 7.14
N LEU A 234 11.05 0.35 6.55
CA LEU A 234 9.58 0.30 6.79
C LEU A 234 9.26 -0.07 8.23
N LEU A 235 10.00 -0.99 8.82
CA LEU A 235 9.86 -1.37 10.22
C LEU A 235 10.19 -0.19 11.15
N CYS A 236 11.22 0.60 10.83
CA CYS A 236 11.64 1.77 11.63
C CYS A 236 10.79 3.03 11.40
N LEU A 237 9.86 3.06 10.44
CA LEU A 237 9.06 4.25 10.17
C LEU A 237 8.35 4.84 11.39
N PRO A 238 7.75 4.05 12.32
CA PRO A 238 7.14 4.61 13.51
C PRO A 238 8.11 5.40 14.39
N LEU A 239 9.39 5.03 14.43
CA LEU A 239 10.43 5.68 15.23
C LEU A 239 10.78 7.09 14.73
N VAL A 240 10.80 7.26 13.40
CA VAL A 240 11.31 8.48 12.75
C VAL A 240 10.22 9.43 12.27
N THR A 241 8.96 9.03 12.34
CA THR A 241 7.80 9.81 11.91
C THR A 241 7.09 10.49 13.08
N SER A 242 7.65 11.60 13.60
CA SER A 242 7.01 12.46 14.60
C SER A 242 6.35 11.70 15.75
N ASN A 243 7.14 11.02 16.57
CA ASN A 243 6.67 10.19 17.69
C ASN A 243 5.71 9.08 17.27
N GLY A 244 5.96 8.46 16.13
CA GLY A 244 5.11 7.38 15.60
C GLY A 244 3.72 7.80 15.13
N LYS A 245 3.35 9.08 15.20
CA LYS A 245 1.99 9.57 14.95
C LYS A 245 1.63 9.79 13.48
N THR A 246 2.55 9.67 12.56
CA THR A 246 2.29 9.88 11.12
C THR A 246 2.85 8.77 10.27
N ASN A 247 2.05 8.29 9.30
CA ASN A 247 2.48 7.35 8.27
C ASN A 247 2.98 8.07 6.99
N ARG A 248 3.23 9.37 7.07
CA ARG A 248 3.66 10.15 5.90
C ARG A 248 5.17 10.05 5.76
N VAL A 249 5.63 9.26 4.82
CA VAL A 249 7.04 9.05 4.50
C VAL A 249 7.79 10.35 4.18
N ASN A 250 7.12 11.33 3.57
CA ASN A 250 7.68 12.64 3.24
C ASN A 250 8.07 13.50 4.45
N ARG A 251 7.79 13.06 5.67
CA ARG A 251 8.20 13.73 6.91
C ARG A 251 9.36 13.02 7.62
N VAL A 252 9.82 11.90 7.06
CA VAL A 252 10.93 11.14 7.62
C VAL A 252 12.23 11.90 7.41
N LYS A 253 13.05 11.98 8.44
CA LYS A 253 14.39 12.52 8.35
C LYS A 253 15.36 11.46 7.84
N GLY A 254 16.01 11.72 6.71
CA GLY A 254 16.90 10.77 6.06
C GLY A 254 18.06 10.32 6.93
N ASN A 255 18.60 11.22 7.78
CA ASN A 255 19.71 10.90 8.68
C ASN A 255 19.29 9.94 9.80
N ASP A 256 18.09 10.11 10.38
CA ASP A 256 17.60 9.25 11.45
C ASP A 256 17.42 7.82 10.91
N LEU A 257 16.84 7.70 9.72
CA LEU A 257 16.64 6.40 9.11
C LEU A 257 17.98 5.77 8.63
N ALA A 258 18.91 6.60 8.15
CA ALA A 258 20.26 6.15 7.81
C ALA A 258 21.01 5.58 9.01
N PHE A 259 20.86 6.19 10.17
CA PHE A 259 21.44 5.71 11.43
C PHE A 259 20.88 4.34 11.82
N LEU A 260 19.56 4.19 11.76
CA LEU A 260 18.88 2.94 12.14
C LEU A 260 19.13 1.78 11.15
N CYS A 261 19.17 2.09 9.84
CA CYS A 261 19.18 1.10 8.78
C CYS A 261 20.53 0.93 8.10
N GLY A 262 21.55 1.67 8.51
CA GLY A 262 22.89 1.58 7.95
C GLY A 262 23.05 2.09 6.51
N PHE A 263 22.09 2.85 5.95
CA PHE A 263 22.20 3.40 4.59
C PHE A 263 21.50 4.74 4.43
N ASN A 264 21.98 5.56 3.48
CA ASN A 264 21.32 6.79 3.10
C ASN A 264 20.19 6.51 2.08
N TYR A 265 18.99 6.96 2.36
CA TYR A 265 17.86 6.85 1.47
C TYR A 265 17.36 8.22 1.01
N LYS A 266 16.58 8.19 -0.08
CA LYS A 266 15.81 9.35 -0.54
C LYS A 266 14.33 9.07 -0.36
N ASP A 267 13.57 10.03 0.14
CA ASP A 267 12.12 9.92 0.33
C ASP A 267 11.42 9.42 -0.93
N ALA A 268 11.83 9.92 -2.10
CA ALA A 268 11.27 9.49 -3.38
C ALA A 268 11.49 7.99 -3.66
N SER A 269 12.64 7.44 -3.26
CA SER A 269 12.97 6.02 -3.47
C SER A 269 12.17 5.12 -2.53
N LEU A 270 12.05 5.50 -1.25
CA LEU A 270 11.24 4.77 -0.28
C LEU A 270 9.75 4.83 -0.64
N ASN A 271 9.24 6.02 -1.01
CA ASN A 271 7.86 6.16 -1.49
C ASN A 271 7.58 5.30 -2.74
N ARG A 272 8.54 5.19 -3.64
CA ARG A 272 8.43 4.36 -4.83
C ARG A 272 8.41 2.89 -4.45
N TYR A 273 9.30 2.44 -3.56
CA TYR A 273 9.32 1.08 -3.06
C TYR A 273 7.96 0.69 -2.46
N ILE A 274 7.44 1.52 -1.54
CA ILE A 274 6.11 1.33 -0.94
C ILE A 274 5.01 1.26 -2.02
N ALA A 275 5.04 2.16 -3.01
CA ALA A 275 4.06 2.18 -4.09
C ALA A 275 4.16 0.94 -5.00
N GLU A 276 5.34 0.36 -5.17
CA GLU A 276 5.57 -0.82 -6.01
C GLU A 276 5.18 -2.13 -5.30
N LEU A 277 5.31 -2.22 -3.97
CA LEU A 277 4.94 -3.41 -3.20
C LEU A 277 3.50 -3.88 -3.45
N LYS A 278 2.55 -2.95 -3.58
CA LYS A 278 1.13 -3.30 -3.79
C LYS A 278 0.87 -4.10 -5.06
N TYR A 279 1.72 -3.95 -6.09
CA TYR A 279 1.57 -4.65 -7.37
C TYR A 279 2.02 -6.10 -7.31
N LEU A 280 2.80 -6.47 -6.32
CA LEU A 280 3.25 -7.85 -6.13
C LEU A 280 2.14 -8.77 -5.64
N LYS A 281 1.08 -8.22 -5.03
CA LYS A 281 -0.03 -9.00 -4.44
C LYS A 281 0.45 -10.06 -3.46
N ILE A 282 1.24 -9.63 -2.47
CA ILE A 282 1.93 -10.49 -1.50
C ILE A 282 1.35 -10.41 -0.08
N SER A 283 0.30 -9.60 0.14
CA SER A 283 -0.17 -9.34 1.50
C SER A 283 -0.56 -10.62 2.26
N ASP A 284 -1.27 -11.54 1.60
CA ASP A 284 -1.67 -12.80 2.24
C ASP A 284 -0.46 -13.70 2.56
N GLN A 285 0.54 -13.75 1.66
CA GLN A 285 1.77 -14.50 1.88
C GLN A 285 2.57 -13.90 3.05
N LEU A 286 2.68 -12.57 3.13
CA LEU A 286 3.35 -11.88 4.24
C LEU A 286 2.60 -12.10 5.56
N ILE A 287 1.28 -11.97 5.57
CA ILE A 287 0.46 -12.21 6.78
C ILE A 287 0.72 -13.62 7.30
N ASN A 288 0.70 -14.63 6.42
CA ASN A 288 0.91 -16.02 6.80
C ASN A 288 2.33 -16.27 7.30
N ALA A 289 3.36 -15.76 6.61
CA ALA A 289 4.75 -15.92 7.01
C ALA A 289 5.04 -15.28 8.38
N ILE A 290 4.53 -14.06 8.59
CA ILE A 290 4.71 -13.32 9.83
C ILE A 290 3.89 -13.95 10.97
N ALA A 291 2.68 -14.43 10.68
CA ALA A 291 1.86 -15.15 11.67
C ALA A 291 2.56 -16.42 12.13
N LYS A 292 3.05 -17.26 11.19
CA LYS A 292 3.81 -18.46 11.51
C LYS A 292 5.00 -18.14 12.41
N PHE A 293 5.81 -17.17 12.00
CA PHE A 293 6.99 -16.78 12.77
C PHE A 293 6.65 -16.38 14.22
N TRP A 294 5.65 -15.49 14.44
CA TRP A 294 5.31 -15.05 15.78
C TRP A 294 4.61 -16.11 16.60
N MET A 295 3.84 -17.01 15.99
CA MET A 295 3.26 -18.16 16.69
C MET A 295 4.37 -19.09 17.21
N ASP A 296 5.33 -19.44 16.37
CA ASP A 296 6.44 -20.30 16.73
C ASP A 296 7.31 -19.62 17.80
N PHE A 297 7.66 -18.35 17.60
CA PHE A 297 8.48 -17.58 18.55
C PHE A 297 7.85 -17.50 19.94
N TRP A 298 6.56 -17.11 20.06
CA TRP A 298 5.91 -16.97 21.37
C TRP A 298 5.56 -18.31 22.01
N ARG A 299 5.40 -19.38 21.25
CA ARG A 299 5.25 -20.74 21.76
C ARG A 299 6.54 -21.22 22.41
N ASP A 300 7.67 -21.06 21.77
CA ASP A 300 8.97 -21.48 22.28
C ASP A 300 9.39 -20.69 23.54
N GLU A 301 8.88 -19.46 23.69
CA GLU A 301 9.06 -18.64 24.89
C GLU A 301 8.06 -18.98 26.02
N SER A 302 7.10 -19.88 25.81
CA SER A 302 6.17 -20.31 26.85
C SER A 302 6.68 -21.59 27.49
N GLU A 303 7.08 -21.50 28.75
CA GLU A 303 7.48 -22.67 29.57
C GLU A 303 6.29 -23.52 30.08
N GLU A 304 5.05 -23.10 29.80
CA GLU A 304 3.84 -23.75 30.28
C GLU A 304 3.33 -24.81 29.30
N GLU A 305 3.36 -26.09 29.70
CA GLU A 305 2.57 -27.14 29.06
C GLU A 305 1.08 -26.89 29.37
N THR A 306 0.42 -26.08 28.56
CA THR A 306 -1.02 -25.84 28.73
C THR A 306 -1.82 -26.78 27.85
N HIS A 307 -2.84 -27.44 28.41
CA HIS A 307 -3.82 -28.23 27.66
C HIS A 307 -4.70 -27.37 26.73
N PHE A 308 -4.65 -26.04 26.90
CA PHE A 308 -5.45 -25.08 26.14
C PHE A 308 -4.62 -23.91 25.63
N VAL A 309 -4.77 -23.58 24.36
CA VAL A 309 -4.26 -22.32 23.80
C VAL A 309 -5.41 -21.32 23.74
N CYS A 310 -5.21 -20.18 24.41
CA CYS A 310 -6.19 -19.09 24.43
C CYS A 310 -5.84 -18.04 23.40
N TYR A 311 -6.82 -17.65 22.58
CA TYR A 311 -6.71 -16.56 21.62
C TYR A 311 -7.76 -15.49 21.92
N TYR A 312 -7.38 -14.23 21.77
CA TYR A 312 -8.28 -13.09 21.80
C TYR A 312 -8.52 -12.58 20.39
N ILE A 313 -9.76 -12.28 20.04
CA ILE A 313 -10.09 -11.70 18.74
C ILE A 313 -10.85 -10.39 18.91
N ASP A 314 -10.49 -9.37 18.13
CA ASP A 314 -11.16 -8.08 18.13
C ASP A 314 -10.97 -7.31 16.82
N GLY A 315 -11.87 -6.39 16.54
CA GLY A 315 -11.90 -5.54 15.37
C GLY A 315 -11.27 -4.16 15.60
N ASN A 316 -10.45 -3.72 14.67
CA ASN A 316 -9.91 -2.37 14.62
C ASN A 316 -10.42 -1.62 13.40
N THR A 317 -11.39 -0.74 13.61
CA THR A 317 -12.00 0.04 12.53
C THR A 317 -11.10 1.19 12.10
N LYS A 318 -10.79 1.27 10.81
CA LYS A 318 -9.97 2.29 10.16
C LYS A 318 -10.88 3.27 9.40
N ALA A 319 -10.98 4.51 9.86
CA ALA A 319 -11.80 5.55 9.23
C ALA A 319 -11.29 5.92 7.83
N LEU A 320 -12.17 5.97 6.85
CA LEU A 320 -11.87 6.38 5.48
C LEU A 320 -12.53 7.73 5.18
N TRP A 321 -11.70 8.76 5.04
CA TRP A 321 -12.13 10.11 4.67
C TRP A 321 -12.21 10.24 3.15
N SER A 322 -13.33 9.82 2.57
CA SER A 322 -13.59 9.86 1.13
C SER A 322 -14.98 10.40 0.85
N SER A 323 -15.11 11.27 -0.16
CA SER A 323 -16.40 11.70 -0.70
C SER A 323 -17.11 10.61 -1.48
N ASN A 324 -16.36 9.59 -1.95
CA ASN A 324 -16.93 8.46 -2.66
C ASN A 324 -17.68 7.54 -1.70
N ARG A 325 -18.74 6.90 -2.19
CA ARG A 325 -19.48 5.90 -1.43
C ARG A 325 -18.65 4.62 -1.33
N CYS A 326 -18.12 4.33 -0.15
CA CYS A 326 -17.45 3.06 0.17
C CYS A 326 -18.29 2.26 1.15
N TYR A 327 -17.87 1.05 1.47
CA TYR A 327 -18.47 0.25 2.52
C TYR A 327 -18.39 0.99 3.86
N LYS A 328 -19.46 0.92 4.65
CA LYS A 328 -19.60 1.66 5.89
C LYS A 328 -19.57 0.73 7.09
N GLY A 329 -19.11 1.27 8.21
CA GLY A 329 -19.18 0.64 9.52
C GLY A 329 -19.17 1.67 10.63
N LYS A 330 -19.41 1.22 11.86
CA LYS A 330 -19.34 2.06 13.05
C LYS A 330 -17.87 2.27 13.41
N VAL A 331 -17.38 3.49 13.21
CA VAL A 331 -16.04 3.88 13.66
C VAL A 331 -16.12 4.29 15.12
N THR A 332 -15.75 3.38 16.01
CA THR A 332 -15.93 3.53 17.46
C THR A 332 -15.23 4.78 18.01
N MET A 333 -14.01 5.08 17.55
CA MET A 333 -13.27 6.29 17.97
C MET A 333 -13.98 7.60 17.63
N LEU A 334 -14.86 7.60 16.60
CA LEU A 334 -15.57 8.79 16.15
C LEU A 334 -17.07 8.76 16.50
N GLY A 335 -17.54 7.68 17.11
CA GLY A 335 -18.93 7.49 17.53
C GLY A 335 -19.95 7.49 16.40
N ARG A 336 -19.53 7.28 15.13
CA ARG A 336 -20.43 7.41 13.97
C ARG A 336 -20.21 6.35 12.90
N VAL A 337 -21.27 6.12 12.10
CA VAL A 337 -21.21 5.25 10.91
C VAL A 337 -20.67 6.05 9.74
N MET A 338 -19.55 5.61 9.16
CA MET A 338 -18.93 6.24 8.00
C MET A 338 -18.20 5.22 7.14
N ASN A 339 -17.66 5.65 5.99
CA ASN A 339 -16.79 4.79 5.18
C ASN A 339 -15.59 4.32 6.01
N CYS A 340 -15.31 3.03 5.99
CA CYS A 340 -14.21 2.45 6.76
C CYS A 340 -13.71 1.13 6.16
N LEU A 341 -12.56 0.70 6.66
CA LEU A 341 -12.09 -0.68 6.64
C LEU A 341 -12.08 -1.19 8.08
N GLU A 342 -12.14 -2.48 8.26
CA GLU A 342 -11.95 -3.10 9.57
C GLU A 342 -10.89 -4.18 9.47
N SER A 343 -9.86 -4.08 10.30
CA SER A 343 -8.86 -5.12 10.47
C SER A 343 -9.18 -5.88 11.75
N VAL A 344 -9.51 -7.16 11.63
CA VAL A 344 -9.73 -8.05 12.75
C VAL A 344 -8.43 -8.75 13.08
N PHE A 345 -8.03 -8.74 14.34
CA PHE A 345 -6.78 -9.31 14.84
C PHE A 345 -7.03 -10.47 15.76
N ILE A 346 -6.18 -11.49 15.67
CA ILE A 346 -6.04 -12.55 16.65
C ILE A 346 -4.76 -12.33 17.44
N HIS A 347 -4.88 -12.34 18.77
CA HIS A 347 -3.78 -12.25 19.72
C HIS A 347 -3.68 -13.56 20.52
N ASP A 348 -2.49 -13.87 21.03
CA ASP A 348 -2.33 -14.95 21.99
C ASP A 348 -2.90 -14.58 23.38
N GLY A 349 -2.83 -15.51 24.32
CA GLY A 349 -3.29 -15.31 25.70
C GLY A 349 -2.52 -14.25 26.50
N LYS A 350 -1.35 -13.83 26.03
CA LYS A 350 -0.52 -12.76 26.60
C LYS A 350 -0.75 -11.41 25.89
N GLY A 351 -1.53 -11.41 24.81
CA GLY A 351 -1.93 -10.22 24.05
C GLY A 351 -1.02 -9.90 22.86
N HIS A 352 -0.09 -10.76 22.50
CA HIS A 352 0.75 -10.54 21.32
C HIS A 352 -0.05 -10.72 20.04
N PRO A 353 -0.03 -9.76 19.10
CA PRO A 353 -0.76 -9.89 17.83
C PRO A 353 -0.09 -10.93 16.93
N LEU A 354 -0.84 -11.97 16.56
CA LEU A 354 -0.33 -13.08 15.75
C LEU A 354 -0.80 -13.03 14.31
N TYR A 355 -2.07 -12.75 14.08
CA TYR A 355 -2.71 -12.83 12.78
C TYR A 355 -3.75 -11.74 12.60
N PHE A 356 -3.99 -11.29 11.39
CA PHE A 356 -5.07 -10.36 11.10
C PHE A 356 -5.62 -10.55 9.68
N GLN A 357 -6.82 -10.04 9.46
CA GLN A 357 -7.44 -9.92 8.15
C GLN A 357 -8.17 -8.58 8.04
N THR A 358 -8.11 -7.92 6.87
CA THR A 358 -8.78 -6.64 6.63
C THR A 358 -10.01 -6.81 5.76
N PHE A 359 -11.12 -6.22 6.17
CA PHE A 359 -12.43 -6.29 5.53
C PHE A 359 -12.90 -4.92 5.06
N GLN A 360 -13.75 -4.90 4.04
CA GLN A 360 -14.41 -3.70 3.55
C GLN A 360 -15.60 -3.34 4.45
N GLY A 361 -15.61 -2.12 5.00
CA GLY A 361 -16.66 -1.71 5.92
C GLY A 361 -16.52 -2.35 7.29
N HIS A 362 -17.64 -2.72 7.88
CA HIS A 362 -17.70 -3.43 9.16
C HIS A 362 -17.64 -4.94 8.92
N ALA A 363 -16.74 -5.62 9.62
CA ALA A 363 -16.68 -7.07 9.63
C ALA A 363 -17.77 -7.63 10.55
N ASP A 364 -18.38 -8.71 10.13
CA ASP A 364 -19.22 -9.52 11.01
C ASP A 364 -18.31 -10.47 11.79
N LEU A 365 -17.91 -10.03 12.99
CA LEU A 365 -16.97 -10.79 13.82
C LEU A 365 -17.45 -12.23 14.04
N GLY A 366 -18.75 -12.42 14.20
CA GLY A 366 -19.34 -13.73 14.40
C GLY A 366 -19.10 -14.69 13.23
N LYS A 367 -19.16 -14.18 11.99
CA LYS A 367 -18.90 -15.01 10.80
C LYS A 367 -17.41 -15.24 10.56
N GLU A 368 -16.60 -14.23 10.84
CA GLU A 368 -15.19 -14.27 10.47
C GLU A 368 -14.31 -14.95 11.54
N ALA A 369 -14.74 -14.96 12.80
CA ALA A 369 -13.94 -15.47 13.92
C ALA A 369 -13.46 -16.92 13.71
N LEU A 370 -14.38 -17.83 13.43
CA LEU A 370 -14.04 -19.23 13.18
C LEU A 370 -13.20 -19.42 11.91
N ASN A 371 -13.51 -18.66 10.87
CA ASN A 371 -12.76 -18.67 9.60
C ASN A 371 -11.31 -18.25 9.80
N MET A 372 -11.09 -17.20 10.60
CA MET A 372 -9.77 -16.70 10.92
C MET A 372 -8.99 -17.69 11.80
N LEU A 373 -9.65 -18.30 12.80
CA LEU A 373 -9.05 -19.34 13.62
C LEU A 373 -8.63 -20.55 12.79
N THR A 374 -9.47 -21.01 11.88
CA THR A 374 -9.16 -22.11 10.95
C THR A 374 -7.97 -21.78 10.05
N LYS A 375 -7.88 -20.52 9.56
CA LYS A 375 -6.72 -20.10 8.77
C LYS A 375 -5.45 -20.08 9.60
N LEU A 376 -5.51 -19.54 10.81
CA LEU A 376 -4.38 -19.52 11.74
C LEU A 376 -3.86 -20.93 12.02
N THR A 377 -4.77 -21.89 12.22
CA THR A 377 -4.43 -23.28 12.44
C THR A 377 -3.69 -23.93 11.26
N LYS A 378 -4.11 -23.60 10.03
CA LYS A 378 -3.45 -24.12 8.81
C LYS A 378 -2.07 -23.52 8.56
N ILE A 379 -1.74 -22.38 9.17
CA ILE A 379 -0.43 -21.74 9.06
C ILE A 379 0.60 -22.47 9.92
N SER A 380 0.19 -23.07 11.03
CA SER A 380 1.07 -23.87 11.89
C SER A 380 1.35 -25.21 11.22
N ASP A 381 2.61 -25.47 10.85
CA ASP A 381 3.03 -26.69 10.15
C ASP A 381 3.25 -27.91 11.07
N ASP A 382 2.97 -27.78 12.35
CA ASP A 382 3.16 -28.89 13.31
C ASP A 382 1.89 -29.75 13.41
N PRO A 383 1.79 -30.90 12.70
CA PRO A 383 0.64 -31.79 12.79
C PRO A 383 0.46 -32.36 14.19
N SER A 384 1.54 -32.47 14.99
CA SER A 384 1.50 -33.00 16.34
C SER A 384 0.94 -31.99 17.35
N ALA A 385 1.15 -30.69 17.11
CA ALA A 385 0.57 -29.62 17.93
C ALA A 385 -0.95 -29.50 17.78
N HIS A 386 -1.53 -30.08 16.72
CA HIS A 386 -2.96 -29.95 16.42
C HIS A 386 -3.83 -31.04 17.03
N VAL A 387 -3.26 -32.19 17.35
CA VAL A 387 -4.05 -33.39 17.70
C VAL A 387 -4.52 -33.39 19.16
N HIS A 388 -3.86 -32.64 20.03
CA HIS A 388 -4.14 -32.73 21.48
C HIS A 388 -4.38 -31.39 22.18
N VAL A 389 -4.12 -30.25 21.55
CA VAL A 389 -4.29 -28.93 22.17
C VAL A 389 -5.62 -28.32 21.78
N LYS A 390 -6.52 -28.16 22.75
CA LYS A 390 -7.81 -27.49 22.54
C LYS A 390 -7.63 -25.98 22.47
N ARG A 391 -8.30 -25.32 21.52
CA ARG A 391 -8.22 -23.87 21.34
C ARG A 391 -9.45 -23.18 21.89
N ILE A 392 -9.22 -22.08 22.60
CA ILE A 392 -10.28 -21.23 23.15
C ILE A 392 -10.20 -19.88 22.46
N LEU A 393 -11.25 -19.46 21.76
CA LEU A 393 -11.36 -18.14 21.21
C LEU A 393 -12.22 -17.24 22.10
N VAL A 394 -11.64 -16.20 22.65
CA VAL A 394 -12.34 -15.22 23.48
C VAL A 394 -12.75 -14.04 22.61
N MET A 395 -14.06 -13.76 22.55
CA MET A 395 -14.66 -12.73 21.72
C MET A 395 -15.40 -11.72 22.58
N ASP A 396 -15.53 -10.49 22.07
CA ASP A 396 -16.48 -9.51 22.62
C ASP A 396 -17.95 -9.85 22.27
N GLY A 397 -18.89 -9.01 22.71
CA GLY A 397 -20.32 -9.18 22.41
C GLY A 397 -20.67 -9.21 20.93
N GLY A 398 -19.78 -8.78 20.05
CA GLY A 398 -19.98 -8.90 18.59
C GLY A 398 -19.93 -10.33 18.05
N GLY A 399 -19.36 -11.28 18.84
CA GLY A 399 -19.29 -12.69 18.49
C GLY A 399 -20.40 -13.57 19.08
N ASN A 400 -21.40 -13.02 19.77
CA ASN A 400 -22.40 -13.76 20.56
C ASN A 400 -23.63 -14.24 19.76
N GLY A 401 -23.63 -14.17 18.45
CA GLY A 401 -24.75 -14.65 17.60
C GLY A 401 -24.91 -16.17 17.67
N VAL A 402 -26.14 -16.67 17.83
CA VAL A 402 -26.43 -18.12 18.00
C VAL A 402 -25.85 -18.96 16.84
N LYS A 403 -25.91 -18.46 15.59
CA LYS A 403 -25.28 -19.14 14.44
C LYS A 403 -23.76 -19.30 14.60
N THR A 404 -23.09 -18.29 15.13
CA THR A 404 -21.67 -18.32 15.41
C THR A 404 -21.34 -19.37 16.47
N LEU A 405 -22.11 -19.37 17.59
CA LEU A 405 -21.89 -20.29 18.69
C LEU A 405 -22.09 -21.75 18.27
N ARG A 406 -23.11 -22.01 17.41
CA ARG A 406 -23.29 -23.32 16.77
C ARG A 406 -22.11 -23.75 15.92
N ALA A 407 -21.62 -22.86 15.06
CA ALA A 407 -20.51 -23.16 14.19
C ALA A 407 -19.23 -23.54 14.96
N PHE A 408 -19.02 -22.96 16.14
CA PHE A 408 -17.94 -23.39 17.05
C PHE A 408 -18.15 -24.82 17.58
N ASN A 409 -19.37 -25.18 17.97
CA ASN A 409 -19.66 -26.53 18.40
C ASN A 409 -19.45 -27.56 17.27
N ASP A 410 -19.90 -27.21 16.06
CA ASP A 410 -19.76 -28.09 14.90
C ASP A 410 -18.29 -28.26 14.45
N SER A 411 -17.42 -27.32 14.83
CA SER A 411 -15.97 -27.33 14.50
C SER A 411 -15.06 -27.93 15.59
N ASP A 412 -15.63 -28.37 16.72
CA ASP A 412 -14.87 -28.85 17.91
C ASP A 412 -13.90 -27.80 18.48
N GLU A 413 -14.19 -26.51 18.25
CA GLU A 413 -13.42 -25.38 18.81
C GLU A 413 -14.17 -24.79 20.00
N TYR A 414 -13.42 -24.25 20.98
CA TYR A 414 -14.01 -23.61 22.14
C TYR A 414 -14.11 -22.11 22.00
N PHE A 415 -15.14 -21.53 22.63
CA PHE A 415 -15.32 -20.07 22.69
C PHE A 415 -15.67 -19.60 24.11
N ILE A 416 -15.37 -18.33 24.37
CA ILE A 416 -15.90 -17.57 25.50
C ILE A 416 -16.35 -16.20 24.95
N THR A 417 -17.60 -15.80 25.20
CA THR A 417 -18.10 -14.48 24.82
C THR A 417 -19.11 -13.97 25.85
N ILE A 418 -19.49 -12.71 25.73
CA ILE A 418 -20.45 -12.05 26.64
C ILE A 418 -21.78 -11.81 25.93
N LEU A 419 -22.88 -11.93 26.65
CA LEU A 419 -24.20 -11.55 26.16
C LEU A 419 -24.46 -10.05 26.40
N ASP A 420 -25.11 -9.40 25.43
CA ASP A 420 -25.59 -8.02 25.55
C ASP A 420 -26.79 -7.93 26.52
N ASP A 421 -26.98 -6.76 27.13
CA ASP A 421 -28.11 -6.49 28.04
C ASP A 421 -29.48 -6.83 27.45
N ASN A 422 -29.67 -6.61 26.15
CA ASN A 422 -30.91 -6.93 25.45
C ASN A 422 -31.13 -8.44 25.34
N GLN A 423 -30.04 -9.17 25.12
CA GLN A 423 -30.06 -10.64 25.08
C GLN A 423 -30.34 -11.21 26.46
N ILE A 424 -29.79 -10.64 27.52
CA ILE A 424 -29.99 -11.06 28.90
C ILE A 424 -31.47 -10.88 29.29
N LYS A 425 -32.11 -9.78 28.93
CA LYS A 425 -33.53 -9.49 29.26
C LYS A 425 -34.53 -10.41 28.60
N THR A 426 -34.21 -10.97 27.46
CA THR A 426 -35.13 -11.82 26.65
C THR A 426 -34.90 -13.31 26.85
N ARG A 427 -33.98 -13.73 27.69
CA ARG A 427 -33.56 -15.14 27.86
C ARG A 427 -34.23 -15.81 29.04
N LYS A 428 -34.56 -17.10 28.85
CA LYS A 428 -34.97 -17.96 29.93
C LYS A 428 -33.70 -18.67 30.45
N PHE A 429 -33.30 -18.33 31.68
CA PHE A 429 -32.29 -19.11 32.36
C PHE A 429 -32.96 -20.41 32.83
N LYS A 430 -32.44 -21.54 32.39
CA LYS A 430 -32.79 -22.82 32.99
C LYS A 430 -31.94 -22.93 34.26
N HIS A 431 -32.55 -22.81 35.40
CA HIS A 431 -31.95 -23.16 36.67
C HIS A 431 -31.87 -24.69 36.75
N ASN A 432 -30.74 -25.26 36.33
CA ASN A 432 -30.50 -26.68 36.53
C ASN A 432 -30.23 -26.98 38.01
N ARG A 433 -30.63 -28.18 38.44
CA ARG A 433 -30.29 -28.76 39.74
C ARG A 433 -28.77 -28.93 39.85
N GLY A 434 -28.03 -27.89 40.16
CA GLY A 434 -26.56 -27.91 40.20
C GLY A 434 -25.89 -26.56 40.06
N GLU A 435 -26.64 -25.47 40.27
CA GLU A 435 -26.00 -24.13 40.36
C GLU A 435 -24.88 -24.17 41.38
N THR A 436 -23.66 -24.08 40.93
CA THR A 436 -22.49 -23.92 41.76
C THR A 436 -22.24 -22.42 41.92
N ARG A 437 -22.19 -21.93 43.16
CA ARG A 437 -21.91 -20.53 43.46
C ARG A 437 -20.51 -20.42 44.04
N PHE A 438 -19.71 -19.57 43.42
CA PHE A 438 -18.34 -19.32 43.86
C PHE A 438 -18.16 -17.83 44.12
N LYS A 439 -17.37 -17.50 45.11
CA LYS A 439 -16.88 -16.15 45.34
C LYS A 439 -15.53 -15.98 44.64
N HIS A 440 -15.42 -15.02 43.75
CA HIS A 440 -14.19 -14.72 43.04
C HIS A 440 -13.89 -13.20 43.12
N GLY A 441 -12.96 -12.83 44.02
CA GLY A 441 -12.69 -11.42 44.32
C GLY A 441 -13.96 -10.69 44.77
N ASP A 442 -14.31 -9.60 44.10
CA ASP A 442 -15.48 -8.74 44.33
C ASP A 442 -16.75 -9.22 43.61
N ALA A 443 -16.80 -10.47 43.14
CA ALA A 443 -17.92 -11.01 42.38
C ALA A 443 -18.38 -12.38 42.90
N GLU A 444 -19.71 -12.61 42.81
CA GLU A 444 -20.32 -13.93 42.94
C GLU A 444 -20.48 -14.53 41.53
N LEU A 445 -19.97 -15.75 41.33
CA LEU A 445 -20.10 -16.49 40.07
C LEU A 445 -21.21 -17.53 40.22
N VAL A 446 -22.09 -17.62 39.22
CA VAL A 446 -23.12 -18.66 39.11
C VAL A 446 -22.93 -19.39 37.79
N ASP A 447 -22.57 -20.68 37.87
CA ASP A 447 -22.41 -21.54 36.70
C ASP A 447 -23.75 -22.23 36.40
N CYS A 448 -24.30 -22.07 35.24
CA CYS A 448 -25.61 -22.56 34.88
C CYS A 448 -25.74 -22.85 33.35
N GLN A 449 -26.85 -23.46 32.96
CA GLN A 449 -27.21 -23.63 31.57
C GLN A 449 -28.22 -22.56 31.14
N ILE A 450 -28.12 -22.08 29.93
CA ILE A 450 -29.08 -21.13 29.35
C ILE A 450 -29.56 -21.58 27.97
N GLU A 451 -30.77 -21.14 27.64
CA GLU A 451 -31.35 -21.31 26.31
C GLU A 451 -31.23 -19.98 25.53
N LEU A 452 -30.62 -20.05 24.35
CA LEU A 452 -30.52 -18.94 23.42
C LEU A 452 -31.41 -19.21 22.20
N LEU A 453 -32.26 -18.21 21.84
CA LEU A 453 -33.11 -18.29 20.66
C LEU A 453 -32.38 -17.77 19.43
N ASP A 454 -32.44 -18.49 18.32
CA ASP A 454 -31.96 -17.98 17.03
C ASP A 454 -32.97 -16.97 16.47
N SER A 455 -32.51 -15.76 16.21
CA SER A 455 -33.36 -14.72 15.61
C SER A 455 -33.78 -15.01 14.16
N SER A 456 -33.12 -15.92 13.48
CA SER A 456 -33.38 -16.31 12.09
C SER A 456 -34.19 -17.61 11.95
N GLU A 457 -34.15 -18.46 12.97
CA GLU A 457 -34.88 -19.74 13.04
C GLU A 457 -35.73 -19.73 14.33
N LYS A 458 -36.97 -19.24 14.23
CA LYS A 458 -37.81 -18.96 15.41
C LYS A 458 -38.04 -20.15 16.35
N ASP A 459 -37.89 -21.37 15.86
CA ASP A 459 -38.13 -22.59 16.63
C ASP A 459 -36.83 -23.27 17.11
N TYR A 460 -35.66 -22.69 16.79
CA TYR A 460 -34.39 -23.26 17.18
C TYR A 460 -33.92 -22.69 18.51
N ILE A 461 -33.72 -23.59 19.49
CA ILE A 461 -33.18 -23.28 20.79
C ILE A 461 -31.76 -23.83 20.87
N TYR A 462 -30.80 -22.98 21.18
CA TYR A 462 -29.41 -23.36 21.44
C TYR A 462 -29.16 -23.37 22.94
N GLU A 463 -28.84 -24.54 23.48
CA GLU A 463 -28.44 -24.68 24.88
C GLU A 463 -26.95 -24.54 25.01
N CYS A 464 -26.49 -23.70 25.95
CA CYS A 464 -25.07 -23.53 26.25
C CYS A 464 -24.84 -23.24 27.72
N ARG A 465 -23.61 -23.51 28.16
CA ARG A 465 -23.13 -23.16 29.48
C ARG A 465 -23.00 -21.66 29.62
N ALA A 466 -23.40 -21.11 30.74
CA ALA A 466 -23.25 -19.70 31.08
C ALA A 466 -22.66 -19.51 32.48
N VAL A 467 -21.75 -18.55 32.60
CA VAL A 467 -21.22 -18.08 33.89
C VAL A 467 -21.76 -16.67 34.12
N VAL A 468 -22.66 -16.55 35.09
CA VAL A 468 -23.22 -15.27 35.51
C VAL A 468 -22.31 -14.65 36.56
N VAL A 469 -21.70 -13.51 36.21
CA VAL A 469 -20.83 -12.74 37.12
C VAL A 469 -21.66 -11.63 37.74
N LYS A 470 -21.84 -11.65 39.06
CA LYS A 470 -22.54 -10.63 39.85
C LYS A 470 -21.51 -9.86 40.66
N TRP A 471 -21.25 -8.64 40.30
CA TRP A 471 -20.33 -7.77 41.01
C TRP A 471 -20.96 -7.18 42.27
N ASP A 472 -20.20 -6.95 43.33
CA ASP A 472 -20.65 -6.29 44.56
C ASP A 472 -21.27 -4.91 44.28
N SER A 473 -20.88 -4.25 43.19
CA SER A 473 -21.48 -3.01 42.66
C SER A 473 -22.92 -3.16 42.13
N GLY A 474 -23.47 -4.39 42.09
CA GLY A 474 -24.78 -4.72 41.52
C GLY A 474 -24.78 -4.92 40.00
N ARG A 475 -23.65 -4.69 39.29
CA ARG A 475 -23.50 -5.00 37.89
C ARG A 475 -23.54 -6.52 37.65
N LYS A 476 -24.16 -6.92 36.53
CA LYS A 476 -24.19 -8.32 36.10
C LYS A 476 -23.60 -8.45 34.70
N SER A 477 -22.82 -9.48 34.48
CA SER A 477 -22.31 -9.91 33.18
C SER A 477 -22.64 -11.37 32.98
N VAL A 478 -23.04 -11.79 31.80
CA VAL A 478 -23.33 -13.18 31.47
C VAL A 478 -22.37 -13.63 30.39
N LEU A 479 -21.42 -14.48 30.79
CA LEU A 479 -20.49 -15.11 29.85
C LEU A 479 -21.10 -16.41 29.35
N VAL A 480 -20.94 -16.72 28.07
CA VAL A 480 -21.38 -17.98 27.46
C VAL A 480 -20.21 -18.71 26.84
N THR A 481 -20.24 -20.02 26.95
CA THR A 481 -19.17 -20.89 26.46
C THR A 481 -19.71 -22.29 26.12
N ASN A 482 -18.98 -23.00 25.25
CA ASN A 482 -19.20 -24.43 24.99
C ASN A 482 -18.17 -25.31 25.71
N ILE A 483 -17.31 -24.73 26.55
CA ILE A 483 -16.29 -25.48 27.30
C ILE A 483 -16.98 -26.27 28.40
N PRO A 484 -16.80 -27.61 28.48
CA PRO A 484 -17.33 -28.42 29.55
C PRO A 484 -16.82 -27.96 30.92
N HIS A 485 -17.63 -28.18 31.96
CA HIS A 485 -17.33 -27.76 33.34
C HIS A 485 -16.10 -28.46 33.93
N ASP A 486 -15.90 -29.70 33.56
CA ASP A 486 -14.78 -30.55 34.00
C ASP A 486 -13.44 -30.16 33.32
N LEU A 487 -13.49 -29.42 32.22
CA LEU A 487 -12.28 -28.94 31.53
C LEU A 487 -11.86 -27.54 31.97
N LEU A 488 -12.79 -26.67 32.31
CA LEU A 488 -12.51 -25.32 32.76
C LEU A 488 -13.60 -24.84 33.71
N ASP A 489 -13.24 -24.50 34.93
CA ASP A 489 -14.20 -24.04 35.95
C ASP A 489 -14.70 -22.61 35.66
N ALA A 490 -15.73 -22.18 36.40
CA ALA A 490 -16.34 -20.84 36.20
C ALA A 490 -15.39 -19.70 36.52
N SER A 491 -14.44 -19.89 37.43
CA SER A 491 -13.43 -18.89 37.79
C SER A 491 -12.45 -18.68 36.64
N GLU A 492 -11.99 -19.77 36.03
CA GLU A 492 -11.08 -19.76 34.91
C GLU A 492 -11.73 -19.17 33.65
N VAL A 493 -13.00 -19.53 33.35
CA VAL A 493 -13.77 -18.89 32.25
C VAL A 493 -13.87 -17.40 32.48
N THR A 494 -14.19 -16.97 33.69
CA THR A 494 -14.28 -15.55 34.06
C THR A 494 -12.94 -14.86 33.92
N LYS A 495 -11.87 -15.44 34.41
CA LYS A 495 -10.51 -14.91 34.32
C LYS A 495 -10.10 -14.73 32.86
N LYS A 496 -10.21 -15.79 32.05
CA LYS A 496 -9.84 -15.72 30.59
C LYS A 496 -10.61 -14.63 29.84
N TYR A 497 -11.89 -14.43 30.16
CA TYR A 497 -12.67 -13.38 29.54
C TYR A 497 -12.21 -11.98 29.95
N PHE A 498 -12.00 -11.73 31.25
CA PHE A 498 -11.63 -10.41 31.76
C PHE A 498 -10.15 -10.08 31.56
N ASP A 499 -9.27 -11.09 31.44
CA ASP A 499 -7.87 -10.90 31.05
C ASP A 499 -7.74 -10.33 29.63
N ARG A 500 -8.76 -10.46 28.80
CA ARG A 500 -8.81 -9.81 27.49
C ARG A 500 -8.57 -8.30 27.58
N TRP A 501 -9.12 -7.63 28.59
CA TRP A 501 -8.99 -6.19 28.76
C TRP A 501 -7.53 -5.72 28.96
N PRO A 502 -6.77 -6.20 29.95
CA PRO A 502 -5.39 -5.78 30.14
C PRO A 502 -4.44 -6.30 29.06
N MET A 503 -4.75 -7.44 28.43
CA MET A 503 -3.86 -8.07 27.46
C MET A 503 -4.09 -7.53 26.03
N GLN A 504 -5.31 -7.54 25.52
CA GLN A 504 -5.60 -7.18 24.14
C GLN A 504 -6.05 -5.73 23.97
N GLU A 505 -7.07 -5.27 24.71
CA GLU A 505 -7.63 -3.93 24.47
C GLU A 505 -6.64 -2.81 24.80
N LYS A 506 -5.85 -3.00 25.87
CA LYS A 506 -4.78 -2.07 26.23
C LYS A 506 -3.73 -2.01 25.13
N GLN A 507 -3.30 -3.16 24.60
CA GLN A 507 -2.35 -3.22 23.48
C GLN A 507 -2.89 -2.56 22.21
N PHE A 508 -4.19 -2.75 21.89
CA PHE A 508 -4.79 -2.04 20.77
C PHE A 508 -4.80 -0.53 20.96
N ARG A 509 -5.11 -0.05 22.16
CA ARG A 509 -5.06 1.38 22.49
C ARG A 509 -3.65 1.92 22.26
N ASP A 510 -2.66 1.21 22.75
CA ASP A 510 -1.26 1.56 22.62
C ASP A 510 -0.79 1.49 21.16
N ALA A 511 -1.21 0.50 20.39
CA ALA A 511 -0.96 0.40 18.97
C ALA A 511 -1.60 1.54 18.15
N LYS A 512 -2.77 2.04 18.59
CA LYS A 512 -3.41 3.21 17.97
C LYS A 512 -2.62 4.50 18.22
N SER A 513 -2.07 4.68 19.42
CA SER A 513 -1.26 5.86 19.78
C SER A 513 0.18 5.77 19.23
N GLY A 514 0.83 4.62 19.34
CA GLY A 514 2.23 4.42 18.98
C GLY A 514 2.44 4.27 17.46
N VAL A 515 1.84 3.25 16.84
CA VAL A 515 2.11 2.92 15.43
C VAL A 515 0.99 3.31 14.45
N ASN A 516 -0.06 3.99 14.93
CA ASN A 516 -1.21 4.39 14.12
C ASN A 516 -1.86 3.20 13.37
N ILE A 517 -2.09 2.09 14.06
CA ILE A 517 -2.65 0.88 13.44
C ILE A 517 -4.07 1.10 12.88
N HIS A 518 -4.78 2.11 13.40
CA HIS A 518 -6.12 2.51 12.97
C HIS A 518 -6.16 3.38 11.70
N ARG A 519 -5.01 3.71 11.11
CA ARG A 519 -4.95 4.53 9.89
C ARG A 519 -4.70 3.67 8.67
N ILE A 520 -5.47 3.94 7.62
CA ILE A 520 -5.33 3.28 6.31
C ILE A 520 -4.07 3.78 5.62
N VAL A 521 -3.34 2.85 5.01
CA VAL A 521 -2.20 3.14 4.12
C VAL A 521 -2.57 2.75 2.70
N GLY A 522 -2.53 3.72 1.79
CA GLY A 522 -2.97 3.53 0.41
C GLY A 522 -4.48 3.81 0.24
N TYR A 523 -4.84 4.30 -0.94
CA TYR A 523 -6.22 4.72 -1.25
C TYR A 523 -6.67 4.25 -2.63
N GLY A 524 -6.05 3.18 -3.16
CA GLY A 524 -6.50 2.57 -4.41
C GLY A 524 -7.95 2.13 -4.29
N LYS A 525 -8.76 2.45 -5.31
CA LYS A 525 -10.20 2.14 -5.30
C LYS A 525 -10.55 1.40 -6.58
N LYS A 526 -11.39 0.37 -6.44
CA LYS A 526 -12.05 -0.30 -7.55
C LYS A 526 -13.55 -0.08 -7.46
N ILE A 527 -14.21 0.12 -8.59
CA ILE A 527 -15.66 0.27 -8.62
C ILE A 527 -16.27 -1.13 -8.68
N GLU A 528 -17.17 -1.43 -7.75
CA GLU A 528 -18.01 -2.61 -7.79
C GLU A 528 -19.47 -2.22 -8.02
N ASN A 529 -20.17 -2.96 -8.88
CA ASN A 529 -21.60 -2.79 -9.04
C ASN A 529 -22.31 -3.42 -7.84
N TYR A 530 -23.13 -2.64 -7.17
CA TYR A 530 -24.03 -3.17 -6.15
C TYR A 530 -25.25 -3.72 -6.87
N ASP A 531 -25.41 -5.03 -6.89
CA ASP A 531 -26.53 -5.73 -7.55
C ASP A 531 -27.87 -5.48 -6.84
N ARG A 532 -28.36 -4.26 -6.90
CA ARG A 532 -29.77 -3.97 -6.65
C ARG A 532 -30.30 -3.12 -7.80
N MET A 533 -30.74 -3.80 -8.85
CA MET A 533 -31.61 -3.17 -9.85
C MET A 533 -32.95 -2.83 -9.21
N ASP A 534 -33.09 -1.61 -8.78
CA ASP A 534 -34.35 -1.07 -8.28
C ASP A 534 -35.33 -0.94 -9.46
N GLU A 535 -36.60 -1.27 -9.26
CA GLU A 535 -37.65 -1.19 -10.28
C GLU A 535 -37.76 0.24 -10.90
N LYS A 536 -37.41 1.26 -10.12
CA LYS A 536 -37.27 2.64 -10.57
C LYS A 536 -36.17 2.83 -11.62
N HIS A 537 -35.03 2.19 -11.45
CA HIS A 537 -33.91 2.28 -12.40
C HIS A 537 -34.29 1.63 -13.73
N SER A 538 -34.95 0.46 -13.70
CA SER A 538 -35.43 -0.22 -14.90
C SER A 538 -36.43 0.63 -15.69
N LYS A 539 -37.39 1.28 -15.01
CA LYS A 539 -38.38 2.20 -15.64
C LYS A 539 -37.67 3.40 -16.26
N LEU A 540 -36.68 3.99 -15.58
CA LEU A 540 -35.91 5.13 -16.07
C LEU A 540 -35.06 4.77 -17.29
N CYS A 541 -34.38 3.61 -17.27
CA CYS A 541 -33.62 3.11 -18.42
C CYS A 541 -34.50 2.90 -19.66
N LYS A 542 -35.71 2.34 -19.49
CA LYS A 542 -36.69 2.18 -20.58
C LYS A 542 -37.12 3.55 -21.16
N ALA A 543 -37.40 4.54 -20.30
CA ALA A 543 -37.74 5.88 -20.75
C ALA A 543 -36.59 6.59 -21.49
N ILE A 544 -35.35 6.43 -21.03
CA ILE A 544 -34.16 6.95 -21.71
C ILE A 544 -33.99 6.28 -23.08
N THR A 545 -34.17 4.96 -23.19
CA THR A 545 -34.08 4.23 -24.46
C THR A 545 -35.13 4.71 -25.47
N GLN A 546 -36.36 4.91 -25.02
CA GLN A 546 -37.43 5.45 -25.87
C GLN A 546 -37.13 6.86 -26.35
N LEU A 547 -36.66 7.76 -25.49
CA LEU A 547 -36.29 9.11 -25.86
C LEU A 547 -35.06 9.15 -26.80
N LYS A 548 -34.07 8.30 -26.58
CA LYS A 548 -32.92 8.16 -27.48
C LYS A 548 -33.35 7.63 -28.87
N SER A 549 -34.29 6.70 -28.92
CA SER A 549 -34.86 6.22 -30.19
C SER A 549 -35.60 7.33 -30.94
N LYS A 550 -36.42 8.15 -30.22
CA LYS A 550 -37.12 9.30 -30.78
C LYS A 550 -36.14 10.36 -31.32
N LEU A 551 -35.04 10.61 -30.59
CA LEU A 551 -34.02 11.61 -30.92
C LEU A 551 -32.85 11.04 -31.75
N LYS A 552 -32.98 9.85 -32.34
CA LYS A 552 -31.88 9.17 -33.03
C LYS A 552 -31.29 10.06 -34.14
N VAL A 553 -32.11 10.64 -35.01
CA VAL A 553 -31.65 11.48 -36.12
C VAL A 553 -31.02 12.79 -35.62
N PRO A 554 -31.65 13.57 -34.72
CA PRO A 554 -31.02 14.75 -34.13
C PRO A 554 -29.69 14.46 -33.42
N LEU A 555 -29.59 13.35 -32.66
CA LEU A 555 -28.35 12.94 -31.99
C LEU A 555 -27.24 12.61 -32.97
N MET A 556 -27.52 11.86 -34.03
CA MET A 556 -26.53 11.58 -35.11
C MET A 556 -26.06 12.85 -35.79
N GLY A 557 -26.97 13.83 -36.01
CA GLY A 557 -26.63 15.13 -36.58
C GLY A 557 -25.69 15.93 -35.65
N ILE A 558 -25.93 15.91 -34.33
CA ILE A 558 -25.04 16.54 -33.33
C ILE A 558 -23.70 15.86 -33.31
N GLU A 559 -23.65 14.51 -33.32
CA GLU A 559 -22.40 13.74 -33.32
C GLU A 559 -21.52 14.06 -34.55
N ALA A 560 -22.11 14.12 -35.73
CA ALA A 560 -21.39 14.49 -36.96
C ALA A 560 -20.83 15.90 -36.88
N ILE A 561 -21.58 16.85 -36.28
CA ILE A 561 -21.08 18.21 -36.06
C ILE A 561 -19.96 18.23 -35.01
N GLU A 562 -20.06 17.47 -33.96
CA GLU A 562 -19.02 17.37 -32.92
C GLU A 562 -17.72 16.76 -33.50
N GLU A 563 -17.79 15.79 -34.41
CA GLU A 563 -16.61 15.28 -35.14
C GLU A 563 -15.95 16.36 -35.97
N GLN A 564 -16.74 17.08 -36.72
CA GLN A 564 -16.21 18.21 -37.51
C GLN A 564 -15.60 19.30 -36.62
N LEU A 565 -16.19 19.60 -35.49
CA LEU A 565 -15.65 20.56 -34.52
C LEU A 565 -14.32 20.11 -33.93
N ILE A 566 -14.17 18.82 -33.62
CA ILE A 566 -12.90 18.26 -33.11
C ILE A 566 -11.78 18.49 -34.16
N ASP A 567 -12.02 18.17 -35.43
CA ASP A 567 -11.05 18.35 -36.48
C ASP A 567 -10.71 19.84 -36.72
N LEU A 568 -11.73 20.69 -36.68
CA LEU A 568 -11.55 22.15 -36.87
C LEU A 568 -10.78 22.78 -35.70
N TYR A 569 -11.03 22.38 -34.46
CA TYR A 569 -10.26 22.85 -33.28
C TYR A 569 -8.80 22.36 -33.35
N GLN A 570 -8.57 21.17 -33.87
CA GLN A 570 -7.22 20.67 -34.06
C GLN A 570 -6.48 21.47 -35.17
N GLN A 571 -7.18 21.83 -36.24
CA GLN A 571 -6.65 22.71 -37.28
C GLN A 571 -6.37 24.13 -36.74
N GLU A 572 -7.31 24.72 -36.01
CA GLU A 572 -7.14 26.00 -35.35
C GLU A 572 -5.92 26.02 -34.44
N ARG A 573 -5.75 24.99 -33.65
CA ARG A 573 -4.60 24.84 -32.76
C ARG A 573 -3.28 24.80 -33.53
N THR A 574 -3.22 24.00 -34.61
CA THR A 574 -2.04 23.90 -35.46
C THR A 574 -1.69 25.23 -36.11
N LEU A 575 -2.71 25.98 -36.58
CA LEU A 575 -2.51 27.31 -37.14
C LEU A 575 -1.99 28.33 -36.11
N ARG A 576 -2.52 28.30 -34.90
CA ARG A 576 -2.06 29.16 -33.79
C ARG A 576 -0.64 28.81 -33.31
N GLU A 577 -0.23 27.56 -33.35
CA GLU A 577 1.14 27.12 -32.99
C GLU A 577 2.20 27.58 -34.05
N ARG A 578 1.77 27.94 -35.25
CA ARG A 578 2.64 28.49 -36.31
C ARG A 578 2.91 29.99 -36.17
N SER A 579 2.31 30.67 -35.20
CA SER A 579 2.56 32.09 -34.93
C SER A 579 3.97 32.33 -34.41
N GLU A 580 4.68 33.32 -34.97
CA GLU A 580 5.98 33.80 -34.49
C GLU A 580 5.81 34.92 -33.47
N ILE A 581 6.73 34.98 -32.51
CA ILE A 581 6.77 36.08 -31.52
C ILE A 581 7.80 37.09 -32.01
N VAL A 582 7.33 38.25 -32.51
CA VAL A 582 8.17 39.38 -32.93
C VAL A 582 7.89 40.53 -31.94
N GLU A 583 8.93 41.08 -31.31
CA GLU A 583 8.84 42.21 -30.35
C GLU A 583 7.81 42.00 -29.24
N GLY A 584 7.70 40.76 -28.73
CA GLY A 584 6.75 40.42 -27.65
C GLY A 584 5.27 40.34 -28.07
N LYS A 585 4.96 40.51 -29.33
CA LYS A 585 3.61 40.29 -29.91
C LYS A 585 3.61 39.05 -30.82
N ARG A 586 2.56 38.25 -30.68
CA ARG A 586 2.33 37.13 -31.58
C ARG A 586 1.83 37.70 -32.94
N ILE A 587 2.64 37.60 -33.97
CA ILE A 587 2.29 37.97 -35.34
C ILE A 587 2.09 36.67 -36.13
N LEU A 588 0.95 36.56 -36.77
CA LEU A 588 0.66 35.52 -37.78
C LEU A 588 0.97 36.08 -39.13
N ASP A 589 1.64 35.30 -39.97
CA ASP A 589 1.78 35.60 -41.38
C ASP A 589 0.38 35.81 -42.02
N GLU A 590 0.26 36.68 -42.97
CA GLU A 590 -1.02 37.12 -43.55
C GLU A 590 -1.84 35.95 -44.11
N ILE A 591 -1.16 34.95 -44.70
CA ILE A 591 -1.75 33.71 -45.17
C ILE A 591 -2.35 32.90 -44.00
N TYR A 592 -1.62 32.70 -42.94
CA TYR A 592 -2.10 31.94 -41.76
C TYR A 592 -3.20 32.68 -41.01
N SER A 593 -3.18 34.01 -41.00
CA SER A 593 -4.25 34.82 -40.42
C SER A 593 -5.57 34.66 -41.19
N THR A 594 -5.51 34.49 -42.48
CA THR A 594 -6.67 34.24 -43.33
C THR A 594 -7.20 32.82 -43.15
N GLU A 595 -6.32 31.81 -43.10
CA GLU A 595 -6.68 30.44 -42.84
C GLU A 595 -7.29 30.27 -41.40
N LEU A 596 -6.76 30.97 -40.42
CA LEU A 596 -7.29 30.97 -39.07
C LEU A 596 -8.70 31.54 -39.00
N ARG A 597 -8.94 32.71 -39.69
CA ARG A 597 -10.30 33.32 -39.82
C ARG A 597 -11.28 32.39 -40.52
N HIS A 598 -10.84 31.69 -41.56
CA HIS A 598 -11.65 30.69 -42.26
C HIS A 598 -12.00 29.49 -41.32
N CYS A 599 -11.04 29.00 -40.56
CA CYS A 599 -11.25 27.93 -39.59
C CYS A 599 -12.24 28.37 -38.51
N GLU A 600 -12.05 29.54 -37.93
CA GLU A 600 -12.96 30.12 -36.89
C GLU A 600 -14.39 30.34 -37.46
N ALA A 601 -14.51 30.78 -38.73
CA ALA A 601 -15.84 30.93 -39.39
C ALA A 601 -16.54 29.57 -39.55
N ARG A 602 -15.82 28.51 -39.89
CA ARG A 602 -16.35 27.13 -39.98
C ARG A 602 -16.75 26.59 -38.61
N ILE A 603 -15.94 26.81 -37.56
CA ILE A 603 -16.28 26.48 -36.17
C ILE A 603 -17.58 27.16 -35.76
N ASN A 604 -17.69 28.48 -36.00
CA ASN A 604 -18.89 29.25 -35.70
C ASN A 604 -20.15 28.75 -36.45
N LYS A 605 -19.97 28.31 -37.73
CA LYS A 605 -21.05 27.69 -38.49
C LYS A 605 -21.52 26.38 -37.87
N CYS A 606 -20.61 25.49 -37.54
CA CYS A 606 -20.92 24.22 -36.84
C CYS A 606 -21.64 24.45 -35.50
N LEU A 607 -21.16 25.39 -34.71
CA LEU A 607 -21.81 25.75 -33.42
C LEU A 607 -23.22 26.30 -33.61
N ARG A 608 -23.49 27.09 -34.66
CA ARG A 608 -24.85 27.57 -35.00
C ARG A 608 -25.75 26.42 -35.41
N GLN A 609 -25.26 25.49 -36.23
CA GLN A 609 -26.01 24.30 -36.66
C GLN A 609 -26.37 23.43 -35.48
N GLN A 610 -25.42 23.16 -34.57
CA GLN A 610 -25.68 22.40 -33.32
C GLN A 610 -26.76 23.07 -32.46
N LYS A 611 -26.65 24.39 -32.26
CA LYS A 611 -27.67 25.17 -31.52
C LYS A 611 -29.03 25.15 -32.21
N SER A 612 -29.10 25.11 -33.55
CA SER A 612 -30.37 25.01 -34.26
C SER A 612 -31.07 23.68 -34.00
N ILE A 613 -30.34 22.56 -34.07
CA ILE A 613 -30.86 21.23 -33.78
C ILE A 613 -31.31 21.12 -32.29
N GLU A 614 -30.51 21.65 -31.38
CA GLU A 614 -30.85 21.66 -29.94
C GLU A 614 -32.11 22.54 -29.67
N LYS A 615 -32.30 23.62 -30.39
CA LYS A 615 -33.45 24.50 -30.25
C LYS A 615 -34.72 23.85 -30.79
N GLU A 616 -34.65 23.17 -31.93
CA GLU A 616 -35.77 22.48 -32.55
C GLU A 616 -36.35 21.36 -31.66
N HIS A 617 -35.46 20.64 -30.98
CA HIS A 617 -35.80 19.52 -30.09
C HIS A 617 -35.63 19.85 -28.61
N LYS A 618 -35.75 21.13 -28.22
CA LYS A 618 -35.37 21.68 -26.93
C LYS A 618 -36.00 20.93 -25.73
N ASP A 619 -37.25 20.60 -25.80
CA ASP A 619 -37.97 19.98 -24.69
C ASP A 619 -37.57 18.51 -24.53
N ASP A 620 -37.46 17.78 -25.62
CA ASP A 620 -37.01 16.37 -25.58
C ASP A 620 -35.56 16.26 -25.09
N PHE A 621 -34.67 17.14 -25.52
CA PHE A 621 -33.28 17.19 -25.00
C PHE A 621 -33.22 17.57 -23.53
N LYS A 622 -34.10 18.50 -23.07
CA LYS A 622 -34.17 18.86 -21.67
C LYS A 622 -34.63 17.69 -20.80
N ILE A 623 -35.62 16.94 -21.27
CA ILE A 623 -36.12 15.72 -20.57
C ILE A 623 -35.03 14.64 -20.59
N LEU A 624 -34.40 14.39 -21.73
CA LEU A 624 -33.31 13.43 -21.83
C LEU A 624 -32.14 13.76 -20.89
N LYS A 625 -31.71 15.03 -20.85
CA LYS A 625 -30.66 15.51 -19.95
C LYS A 625 -31.03 15.33 -18.48
N LYS A 626 -32.33 15.59 -18.14
CA LYS A 626 -32.83 15.34 -16.78
C LYS A 626 -32.79 13.85 -16.42
N TYR A 627 -33.23 12.98 -17.33
CA TYR A 627 -33.25 11.53 -17.11
C TYR A 627 -31.86 10.93 -17.05
N LEU A 628 -30.94 11.37 -17.91
CA LEU A 628 -29.53 10.95 -17.87
C LEU A 628 -28.86 11.39 -16.56
N LYS A 629 -29.15 12.62 -16.08
CA LYS A 629 -28.64 13.09 -14.80
C LYS A 629 -29.20 12.27 -13.63
N GLU A 630 -30.47 11.88 -13.71
CA GLU A 630 -31.10 11.05 -12.68
C GLU A 630 -30.63 9.60 -12.74
N GLU A 631 -30.43 9.04 -13.93
CA GLU A 631 -29.83 7.73 -14.15
C GLU A 631 -28.39 7.69 -13.64
N THR A 632 -27.58 8.70 -13.96
CA THR A 632 -26.24 8.84 -13.41
C THR A 632 -26.26 8.92 -11.88
N ARG A 633 -27.21 9.69 -11.31
CA ARG A 633 -27.38 9.81 -9.86
C ARG A 633 -27.80 8.50 -9.20
N ILE A 634 -28.66 7.70 -9.85
CA ILE A 634 -29.08 6.39 -9.37
C ILE A 634 -27.90 5.42 -9.49
N ARG A 635 -27.25 5.38 -10.66
CA ARG A 635 -26.08 4.54 -10.92
C ARG A 635 -24.90 4.89 -10.00
N ASP A 636 -24.65 6.16 -9.71
CA ASP A 636 -23.65 6.59 -8.73
C ASP A 636 -24.04 6.20 -7.29
N LYS A 637 -25.36 6.06 -7.00
CA LYS A 637 -25.84 5.52 -5.73
C LYS A 637 -25.63 4.01 -5.62
N ASP A 638 -25.66 3.29 -6.74
CA ASP A 638 -25.48 1.84 -6.79
C ASP A 638 -24.02 1.43 -6.94
N LYS A 639 -23.14 2.37 -7.24
CA LYS A 639 -21.69 2.13 -7.25
C LYS A 639 -21.11 2.25 -5.85
N VAL A 640 -20.46 1.20 -5.42
CA VAL A 640 -19.65 1.17 -4.19
C VAL A 640 -18.19 1.05 -4.59
N TYR A 641 -17.36 1.90 -4.03
CA TYR A 641 -15.93 1.81 -4.20
C TYR A 641 -15.37 0.82 -3.17
N ARG A 642 -14.76 -0.25 -3.67
CA ARG A 642 -13.95 -1.16 -2.85
C ARG A 642 -12.54 -0.58 -2.75
N ILE A 643 -12.02 -0.50 -1.55
CA ILE A 643 -10.64 -0.05 -1.31
C ILE A 643 -9.67 -1.18 -1.64
N ASP A 644 -8.59 -0.86 -2.32
CA ASP A 644 -7.46 -1.78 -2.45
C ASP A 644 -6.73 -1.87 -1.11
N ILE A 645 -6.86 -3.02 -0.45
CA ILE A 645 -6.32 -3.25 0.90
C ILE A 645 -4.89 -3.76 0.89
N GLU A 646 -4.33 -4.08 -0.27
CA GLU A 646 -3.03 -4.73 -0.41
C GLU A 646 -1.92 -4.00 0.37
N LEU A 647 -1.73 -2.71 0.08
CA LEU A 647 -0.71 -1.93 0.76
C LEU A 647 -1.00 -1.73 2.25
N ASP A 648 -2.28 -1.58 2.62
CA ASP A 648 -2.67 -1.46 4.03
C ASP A 648 -2.34 -2.72 4.82
N GLN A 649 -2.57 -3.90 4.24
CA GLN A 649 -2.23 -5.18 4.85
C GLN A 649 -0.71 -5.36 4.98
N ILE A 650 0.06 -5.07 3.94
CA ILE A 650 1.53 -5.10 3.98
C ILE A 650 2.06 -4.20 5.10
N MET A 651 1.62 -2.95 5.16
CA MET A 651 2.07 -2.01 6.20
C MET A 651 1.56 -2.38 7.59
N THR A 652 0.44 -3.08 7.69
CA THR A 652 -0.06 -3.60 8.97
C THR A 652 0.81 -4.74 9.47
N CYS A 653 1.39 -5.60 8.59
CA CYS A 653 2.40 -6.59 8.98
C CYS A 653 3.61 -5.93 9.66
N PHE A 654 4.17 -4.87 9.06
CA PHE A 654 5.29 -4.14 9.68
C PHE A 654 4.93 -3.54 11.04
N LYS A 655 3.71 -2.98 11.19
CA LYS A 655 3.24 -2.44 12.48
C LYS A 655 3.04 -3.54 13.53
N MET A 656 2.51 -4.68 13.14
CA MET A 656 2.34 -5.84 14.01
C MET A 656 3.70 -6.39 14.47
N THR A 657 4.65 -6.52 13.55
CA THR A 657 6.03 -6.90 13.88
C THR A 657 6.67 -5.89 14.84
N PHE A 658 6.50 -4.59 14.61
CA PHE A 658 7.00 -3.56 15.51
C PHE A 658 6.46 -3.73 16.94
N ILE A 659 5.15 -4.00 17.10
CA ILE A 659 4.53 -4.24 18.41
C ILE A 659 5.13 -5.48 19.08
N ASN A 660 5.30 -6.57 18.34
CA ASN A 660 5.89 -7.79 18.87
C ASN A 660 7.36 -7.60 19.30
N LEU A 661 8.15 -6.85 18.54
CA LEU A 661 9.52 -6.50 18.94
C LEU A 661 9.55 -5.62 20.20
N CYS A 662 8.60 -4.69 20.37
CA CYS A 662 8.46 -3.96 21.63
C CYS A 662 8.10 -4.89 22.80
N SER A 663 7.17 -5.81 22.61
CA SER A 663 6.81 -6.82 23.61
C SER A 663 8.01 -7.70 23.98
N MET A 664 8.77 -8.14 22.97
CA MET A 664 9.99 -8.91 23.15
C MET A 664 11.05 -8.13 23.97
N PHE A 665 11.25 -6.84 23.67
CA PHE A 665 12.15 -5.99 24.42
C PHE A 665 11.75 -5.93 25.91
N LEU A 666 10.46 -5.71 26.18
CA LEU A 666 9.95 -5.65 27.56
C LEU A 666 10.10 -6.98 28.28
N THR A 667 9.85 -8.09 27.58
CA THR A 667 9.92 -9.43 28.19
C THR A 667 11.37 -9.86 28.44
N LYS A 668 12.27 -9.72 27.44
CA LYS A 668 13.64 -10.25 27.54
C LYS A 668 14.63 -9.29 28.22
N CYS A 669 14.41 -7.98 28.08
CA CYS A 669 15.40 -6.99 28.48
C CYS A 669 14.95 -6.09 29.62
N MET A 670 13.64 -6.04 29.94
CA MET A 670 13.08 -5.12 30.93
C MET A 670 12.31 -5.84 32.05
N ASP A 671 12.67 -7.07 32.37
CA ASP A 671 12.08 -7.87 33.47
C ASP A 671 10.52 -7.90 33.42
N HIS A 672 9.92 -8.05 32.23
CA HIS A 672 8.47 -8.04 31.99
C HIS A 672 7.75 -6.74 32.41
N GLU A 673 8.47 -5.62 32.48
CA GLU A 673 7.85 -4.31 32.73
C GLU A 673 6.76 -4.01 31.70
N ARG A 674 5.68 -3.37 32.16
CA ARG A 674 4.55 -2.99 31.31
C ARG A 674 4.60 -1.49 31.02
N PHE A 675 5.13 -1.13 29.87
CA PHE A 675 5.11 0.25 29.38
C PHE A 675 4.09 0.41 28.25
N GLU A 676 3.43 1.56 28.20
CA GLU A 676 2.69 1.96 27.01
C GLU A 676 3.67 2.25 25.86
N LEU A 677 3.28 1.92 24.62
CA LEU A 677 4.14 2.19 23.46
C LEU A 677 4.55 3.66 23.36
N GLN A 678 3.68 4.58 23.76
CA GLN A 678 4.03 6.01 23.75
C GLN A 678 5.16 6.30 24.75
N THR A 679 5.14 5.71 25.93
CA THR A 679 6.23 5.86 26.92
C THR A 679 7.53 5.27 26.40
N LEU A 680 7.52 4.10 25.75
CA LEU A 680 8.70 3.53 25.09
C LEU A 680 9.27 4.49 24.02
N PHE A 681 8.40 5.09 23.20
CA PHE A 681 8.83 6.07 22.19
C PHE A 681 9.50 7.30 22.84
N GLU A 682 8.85 7.88 23.83
CA GLU A 682 9.30 9.17 24.39
C GLU A 682 10.49 9.00 25.33
N SER A 683 10.57 7.90 26.08
CA SER A 683 11.57 7.71 27.13
C SER A 683 12.76 6.85 26.72
N ILE A 684 12.60 5.97 25.70
CA ILE A 684 13.66 5.04 25.31
C ILE A 684 14.05 5.23 23.85
N PHE A 685 13.11 5.10 22.90
CA PHE A 685 13.47 5.09 21.49
C PHE A 685 13.85 6.45 20.92
N GLN A 686 13.48 7.54 21.60
CA GLN A 686 13.86 8.91 21.24
C GLN A 686 15.15 9.38 21.98
N LEU A 687 15.80 8.50 22.74
CA LEU A 687 17.12 8.83 23.30
C LEU A 687 18.10 9.16 22.16
N ASP A 688 18.90 10.18 22.38
CA ASP A 688 19.99 10.48 21.47
C ASP A 688 21.02 9.34 21.55
N GLY A 689 21.68 9.04 20.44
CA GLY A 689 22.67 7.98 20.39
C GLY A 689 23.73 8.21 19.34
N GLU A 690 24.88 7.63 19.57
CA GLU A 690 26.01 7.59 18.64
C GLU A 690 26.38 6.14 18.34
N ALA A 691 26.91 5.86 17.16
CA ALA A 691 27.40 4.55 16.81
C ALA A 691 28.81 4.63 16.24
N PHE A 692 29.66 3.73 16.70
CA PHE A 692 31.06 3.62 16.29
C PHE A 692 31.29 2.24 15.72
N VAL A 693 31.90 2.17 14.55
CA VAL A 693 32.24 0.89 13.90
C VAL A 693 33.76 0.75 13.91
N SER A 694 34.25 -0.33 14.50
CA SER A 694 35.66 -0.67 14.57
C SER A 694 35.84 -2.19 14.53
N GLU A 695 36.69 -2.69 13.67
CA GLU A 695 37.13 -4.11 13.61
C GLU A 695 35.96 -5.14 13.55
N GLY A 696 34.88 -4.81 12.82
CA GLY A 696 33.72 -5.69 12.70
C GLY A 696 32.70 -5.60 13.84
N GLU A 697 32.93 -4.71 14.80
CA GLU A 697 32.01 -4.42 15.89
C GLU A 697 31.37 -3.03 15.73
N LYS A 698 30.11 -2.92 15.99
CA LYS A 698 29.32 -1.67 16.03
C LYS A 698 28.89 -1.38 17.45
N THR A 699 29.60 -0.48 18.10
CA THR A 699 29.30 -0.04 19.46
C THR A 699 28.29 1.11 19.41
N ILE A 700 27.19 1.00 20.16
CA ILE A 700 26.13 1.98 20.27
C ILE A 700 26.18 2.60 21.67
N GLU A 701 26.28 3.92 21.73
CA GLU A 701 26.18 4.68 22.97
C GLU A 701 24.87 5.46 22.98
N LEU A 702 24.06 5.27 24.04
CA LEU A 702 22.82 6.01 24.24
C LEU A 702 23.00 7.06 25.32
N GLU A 703 22.52 8.29 25.07
CA GLU A 703 22.53 9.36 26.05
C GLU A 703 21.38 9.14 27.04
N MET A 704 21.72 8.70 28.25
CA MET A 704 20.76 8.40 29.29
C MET A 704 20.05 9.65 29.83
N ASN A 705 18.74 9.59 30.02
CA ASN A 705 17.96 10.71 30.52
C ASN A 705 18.11 10.82 32.06
N PRO A 706 18.77 11.89 32.57
CA PRO A 706 18.99 12.04 34.01
C PRO A 706 17.71 12.30 34.82
N LYS A 707 16.59 12.59 34.15
CA LYS A 707 15.30 12.88 34.81
C LYS A 707 14.56 11.64 35.27
N ASP A 708 14.94 10.45 34.77
CA ASP A 708 14.34 9.17 35.12
C ASP A 708 15.43 8.13 35.40
N PRO A 709 16.14 8.23 36.55
CA PRO A 709 17.27 7.38 36.85
C PRO A 709 16.88 5.91 37.05
N GLU A 710 15.68 5.63 37.54
CA GLU A 710 15.20 4.26 37.74
C GLU A 710 14.98 3.56 36.39
N LEU A 711 14.28 4.19 35.48
CA LEU A 711 14.08 3.66 34.12
C LEU A 711 15.42 3.49 33.39
N MET A 712 16.34 4.47 33.53
CA MET A 712 17.66 4.38 32.90
C MET A 712 18.51 3.26 33.48
N HIS A 713 18.40 2.99 34.78
CA HIS A 713 19.08 1.84 35.39
C HIS A 713 18.55 0.51 34.84
N LYS A 714 17.21 0.36 34.75
CA LYS A 714 16.60 -0.82 34.11
C LYS A 714 17.00 -0.95 32.65
N LEU A 715 17.01 0.14 31.90
CA LEU A 715 17.44 0.16 30.51
C LEU A 715 18.90 -0.29 30.37
N ASN A 716 19.82 0.21 31.20
CA ASN A 716 21.22 -0.23 31.21
C ASN A 716 21.35 -1.73 31.44
N LYS A 717 20.57 -2.30 32.36
CA LYS A 717 20.53 -3.75 32.57
C LYS A 717 20.08 -4.48 31.28
N GLY A 718 19.02 -3.99 30.65
CA GLY A 718 18.51 -4.55 29.39
C GLY A 718 19.50 -4.44 28.22
N LEU A 719 20.23 -3.33 28.11
CA LEU A 719 21.26 -3.15 27.09
C LEU A 719 22.46 -4.11 27.29
N ARG A 720 22.80 -4.41 28.55
CA ARG A 720 23.81 -5.46 28.83
C ARG A 720 23.35 -6.81 28.35
N ILE A 721 22.07 -7.16 28.55
CA ILE A 721 21.49 -8.40 28.04
C ILE A 721 21.56 -8.43 26.51
N LEU A 722 21.15 -7.35 25.82
CA LEU A 722 21.27 -7.26 24.37
C LEU A 722 22.71 -7.41 23.88
N SER A 723 23.67 -6.81 24.58
CA SER A 723 25.09 -6.91 24.23
C SER A 723 25.68 -8.30 24.42
N THR A 724 25.05 -9.18 25.21
CA THR A 724 25.46 -10.59 25.31
C THR A 724 24.90 -11.48 24.21
N MET A 725 23.89 -11.01 23.49
CA MET A 725 23.34 -11.71 22.34
C MET A 725 24.29 -11.54 21.15
N ASP A 726 24.44 -12.59 20.36
CA ASP A 726 25.26 -12.57 19.15
C ASP A 726 24.45 -11.97 18.00
N ILE A 727 24.38 -10.62 17.96
CA ILE A 727 23.53 -9.87 17.03
C ILE A 727 24.41 -9.19 15.99
N HIS A 728 24.21 -9.54 14.72
CA HIS A 728 24.89 -8.93 13.58
C HIS A 728 23.94 -8.04 12.78
N ASP A 729 24.42 -6.86 12.35
CA ASP A 729 23.65 -5.99 11.46
C ASP A 729 23.75 -6.44 9.98
N LEU A 730 23.09 -5.71 9.07
CA LEU A 730 23.11 -6.03 7.63
C LEU A 730 24.50 -5.86 6.96
N ASP A 731 25.46 -5.29 7.64
CA ASP A 731 26.86 -5.13 7.21
C ASP A 731 27.79 -6.13 7.91
N ASP A 732 27.19 -7.11 8.62
CA ASP A 732 27.88 -8.16 9.40
C ASP A 732 28.71 -7.64 10.58
N HIS A 733 28.33 -6.47 11.13
CA HIS A 733 28.95 -5.96 12.34
C HIS A 733 28.25 -6.50 13.58
N LEU A 734 29.03 -7.03 14.54
CA LEU A 734 28.52 -7.42 15.86
C LEU A 734 28.06 -6.18 16.63
N ILE A 735 26.79 -6.16 17.03
CA ILE A 735 26.21 -5.03 17.76
C ILE A 735 26.50 -5.13 19.25
N LYS A 736 27.07 -4.08 19.83
CA LYS A 736 27.27 -3.91 21.26
C LYS A 736 26.69 -2.58 21.73
N PHE A 737 26.14 -2.57 22.93
CA PHE A 737 25.71 -1.34 23.60
C PHE A 737 26.71 -0.97 24.69
N ASN A 738 27.22 0.26 24.62
CA ASN A 738 28.06 0.79 25.70
C ASN A 738 27.14 1.22 26.84
N THR A 739 27.31 0.60 27.99
CA THR A 739 26.51 0.86 29.19
C THR A 739 27.39 1.58 30.20
N GLN A 740 27.02 2.82 30.54
CA GLN A 740 27.72 3.62 31.53
C GLN A 740 27.47 3.13 32.96
#